data_bda5485e4952d04712bc5644c961d383
#
_entry.id   bda5485e4952d04712bc5644c961d383
#
_cell.length_a   1.000
_cell.length_b   1.000
_cell.length_c   1.000
_cell.angle_alpha   90.00
_cell.angle_beta   90.00
_cell.angle_gamma   90.00
#
_symmetry.space_group_name_H-M   'P 1'
#
loop_
_entity.id
_entity.type
_entity.pdbx_description
1 polymer ?
#
loop_
_entity_poly.entity_id
_entity_poly.type
_entity_poly.pdbx_seq_one_letter_code
_entity_poly.pdbx_strand_id
1 'polypeptide(L)'
;MRKMLPIVVSMLAAVAAAAQPAELFRPYRTSDLRMPSVPVFVNDPYFSVWSPYDRLTDGPVRHWTGNEKTVTGLLRVDGALYRFMGAEQACVLDAVAPAADAGPWKGRVLRTDPGDGWEAPAFDDTAWPEETAAFGTSPEYPHVRSRWTQTGSDIYVRRTVELSAEDAASDLYLCYSHDDVCEIYINGVQVVNTGNTWKTGLVLRLDGERKGLVKAGRNVIAAHCHNTEGGAYLDFGLSKNVKGPLPYEVKDAVQQSVDVMATNTYYTFACGPVFLDLVFTAPMLIDDLDQLSTPVNFVSYQVRPADGKRHDVQFYLGVSPEMSVNTVNQPTVSSLLDRDGVQYARTGTVDQPVLARKGDGVCIDWGYFYLPAVNGTVSVAPEREMLDAFARTGRPAPSAEEIVARAHREMPVLGYVHDFGSVKKAASFALVAYDEIFDIEYMYYRYKGYWARDGKTIFEAMADAARDYPSLMMRCRALDRRIYDDAFSSGGKKYAELLSGAYRHVMAAHKLFEDKDGNLLYFSKENNSNGCVNTVDLTYPSAPLFLLYNPELLKGMMTSIFDYSLSGRWTKPFAAHDLGTYPIANGQVYGEDMPLEEAGNMLTLTAMLTMIDGDASYAGRFMPLLRTWADYLSEHGTDPANQLCTDDFAGRLAHNCNLAVKAIMGVAGFSFISRAAGDADAADRYMARAREMAVQWEKDARDGDHYKLTYDRPGTWSQKYNMVWDLLWKTDLFPNGAMAREMASYAPRQNRYGLPLDSRATFAKSDWIMWTAAMSSDAEMFRSFLDPLYDYVNETPSRVPISDLHDTNTSRMIGMYARSVIGGYWMKVLVDRMR
;
A
#
# COMPACT_ATOMS: atom_id res chain seq x y z
N MET A 1 -52.17 -29.39 6.79
CA MET A 1 -51.21 -28.32 6.48
C MET A 1 -50.59 -27.84 7.78
N ARG A 2 -49.52 -28.47 8.18
CA ARG A 2 -48.72 -28.08 9.36
C ARG A 2 -47.61 -27.13 8.90
N LYS A 3 -47.57 -25.90 9.43
CA LYS A 3 -46.51 -24.94 9.21
C LYS A 3 -45.26 -25.47 9.93
N MET A 4 -44.23 -25.82 9.18
CA MET A 4 -42.88 -25.97 9.70
C MET A 4 -42.25 -24.58 9.83
N LEU A 5 -42.06 -24.13 11.05
CA LEU A 5 -41.20 -23.01 11.41
C LEU A 5 -39.77 -23.49 11.25
N PRO A 6 -38.87 -22.75 10.59
CA PRO A 6 -37.47 -23.04 10.65
C PRO A 6 -36.92 -22.57 12.02
N ILE A 7 -36.50 -23.53 12.83
CA ILE A 7 -35.68 -23.28 13.99
C ILE A 7 -34.26 -22.97 13.45
N VAL A 8 -33.97 -21.71 13.19
CA VAL A 8 -32.62 -21.20 13.14
C VAL A 8 -32.31 -20.71 14.55
N VAL A 9 -31.97 -21.64 15.41
CA VAL A 9 -31.50 -21.36 16.77
C VAL A 9 -30.06 -20.90 16.70
N SER A 10 -29.83 -19.66 17.10
CA SER A 10 -28.62 -19.09 17.73
C SER A 10 -27.46 -20.09 17.91
N MET A 11 -26.61 -20.23 16.90
CA MET A 11 -25.33 -20.97 16.95
C MET A 11 -24.09 -20.06 17.07
N LEU A 12 -24.27 -18.80 17.44
CA LEU A 12 -23.14 -17.89 17.72
C LEU A 12 -22.88 -17.70 19.23
N ALA A 13 -23.68 -18.31 20.07
CA ALA A 13 -23.39 -18.36 21.50
C ALA A 13 -22.50 -19.58 21.78
N ALA A 14 -21.24 -19.31 22.08
CA ALA A 14 -20.19 -20.25 22.45
C ALA A 14 -19.68 -21.13 21.28
N VAL A 15 -18.81 -20.57 20.43
CA VAL A 15 -17.67 -21.35 19.96
C VAL A 15 -16.87 -21.66 21.24
N ALA A 16 -17.16 -22.81 21.85
CA ALA A 16 -16.43 -23.27 23.02
C ALA A 16 -14.95 -23.08 22.71
N ALA A 17 -14.20 -22.54 23.67
CA ALA A 17 -12.76 -22.39 23.61
C ALA A 17 -12.12 -23.79 23.48
N ALA A 18 -12.26 -24.43 22.33
CA ALA A 18 -11.42 -25.53 21.94
C ALA A 18 -10.01 -24.95 21.97
N ALA A 19 -9.14 -25.55 22.77
CA ALA A 19 -7.77 -25.12 22.95
C ALA A 19 -7.16 -24.93 21.56
N GLN A 20 -7.02 -23.67 21.14
CA GLN A 20 -6.43 -23.36 19.84
C GLN A 20 -5.04 -23.97 19.80
N PRO A 21 -4.64 -24.61 18.70
CA PRO A 21 -3.32 -25.22 18.60
C PRO A 21 -2.25 -24.19 18.96
N ALA A 22 -1.36 -24.52 19.89
CA ALA A 22 -0.28 -23.62 20.31
C ALA A 22 0.57 -23.11 19.14
N GLU A 23 0.54 -23.83 18.03
CA GLU A 23 1.19 -23.48 16.78
C GLU A 23 0.62 -22.23 16.10
N LEU A 24 -0.64 -21.85 16.34
CA LEU A 24 -1.24 -20.66 15.73
C LEU A 24 -0.56 -19.36 16.18
N PHE A 25 0.08 -19.36 17.35
CA PHE A 25 0.73 -18.19 17.93
C PHE A 25 2.25 -18.19 17.74
N ARG A 26 2.75 -19.01 16.81
CA ARG A 26 4.19 -19.07 16.46
C ARG A 26 4.35 -19.03 14.96
N PRO A 27 5.29 -18.21 14.44
CA PRO A 27 5.59 -18.22 13.03
C PRO A 27 6.10 -19.61 12.59
N TYR A 28 5.95 -19.93 11.31
CA TYR A 28 6.55 -21.14 10.73
C TYR A 28 8.07 -21.12 10.87
N ARG A 29 8.65 -19.94 10.61
CA ARG A 29 10.06 -19.64 10.86
C ARG A 29 10.16 -18.22 11.44
N THR A 30 11.09 -18.04 12.36
CA THR A 30 11.47 -16.70 12.82
C THR A 30 12.23 -15.96 11.73
N SER A 31 12.01 -14.65 11.63
CA SER A 31 12.64 -13.78 10.65
C SER A 31 13.69 -12.90 11.30
N ASP A 32 14.85 -12.76 10.63
CA ASP A 32 15.86 -11.76 11.00
C ASP A 32 15.62 -10.43 10.25
N LEU A 33 14.71 -10.42 9.27
CA LEU A 33 14.39 -9.25 8.47
C LEU A 33 13.57 -8.24 9.27
N ARG A 34 14.14 -7.06 9.46
CA ARG A 34 13.43 -5.90 9.96
C ARG A 34 12.62 -5.26 8.81
N MET A 35 11.31 -5.42 8.85
CA MET A 35 10.44 -4.78 7.85
C MET A 35 10.42 -3.25 8.04
N PRO A 36 10.51 -2.45 6.97
CA PRO A 36 10.41 -0.99 7.06
C PRO A 36 9.03 -0.52 7.53
N SER A 37 7.99 -1.26 7.19
CA SER A 37 6.64 -1.13 7.74
C SER A 37 5.99 -2.51 7.82
N VAL A 38 5.28 -2.77 8.92
CA VAL A 38 4.74 -4.10 9.24
C VAL A 38 3.23 -4.11 8.95
N PRO A 39 2.71 -5.06 8.13
CA PRO A 39 1.29 -5.13 7.82
C PRO A 39 0.46 -5.55 9.04
N VAL A 40 -0.64 -4.83 9.29
CA VAL A 40 -1.57 -5.04 10.42
C VAL A 40 -2.96 -5.46 9.92
N PHE A 41 -3.67 -4.58 9.21
CA PHE A 41 -4.95 -4.89 8.55
C PHE A 41 -4.82 -4.55 7.08
N VAL A 42 -4.76 -5.56 6.23
CA VAL A 42 -4.56 -5.34 4.80
C VAL A 42 -5.42 -6.28 3.96
N ASN A 43 -6.11 -5.74 2.96
CA ASN A 43 -6.91 -6.48 1.99
C ASN A 43 -6.70 -5.98 0.57
N ASP A 44 -6.78 -4.67 0.38
CA ASP A 44 -6.83 -3.99 -0.90
C ASP A 44 -6.27 -2.57 -0.76
N PRO A 45 -6.23 -1.73 -1.82
CA PRO A 45 -5.66 -0.40 -1.75
C PRO A 45 -6.27 0.53 -0.71
N TYR A 46 -7.52 0.30 -0.28
CA TYR A 46 -8.23 1.15 0.67
C TYR A 46 -8.26 0.58 2.09
N PHE A 47 -8.37 -0.73 2.25
CA PHE A 47 -8.23 -1.37 3.56
C PHE A 47 -6.81 -1.89 3.73
N SER A 48 -5.88 -0.97 3.99
CA SER A 48 -4.43 -1.20 3.96
C SER A 48 -3.72 -0.43 5.07
N VAL A 49 -3.60 -1.05 6.26
CA VAL A 49 -3.09 -0.45 7.50
C VAL A 49 -1.81 -1.13 7.96
N TRP A 50 -0.80 -0.33 8.25
CA TRP A 50 0.59 -0.73 8.51
C TRP A 50 1.14 -0.08 9.77
N SER A 51 2.08 -0.72 10.46
CA SER A 51 2.89 -0.12 11.52
C SER A 51 4.25 0.31 10.95
N PRO A 52 4.53 1.63 10.87
CA PRO A 52 5.81 2.15 10.39
C PRO A 52 6.88 2.20 11.47
N TYR A 53 6.79 1.39 12.52
CA TYR A 53 7.63 1.45 13.70
C TYR A 53 8.32 0.12 13.97
N ASP A 54 9.40 0.17 14.74
CA ASP A 54 10.08 -1.04 15.20
C ASP A 54 9.31 -1.72 16.34
N ARG A 55 8.64 -0.92 17.18
CA ARG A 55 7.73 -1.43 18.21
C ARG A 55 6.32 -0.96 17.93
N LEU A 56 5.36 -1.84 18.14
CA LEU A 56 3.94 -1.55 17.89
C LEU A 56 3.39 -0.44 18.82
N THR A 57 4.14 -0.10 19.87
CA THR A 57 3.83 0.97 20.83
C THR A 57 4.50 2.31 20.52
N ASP A 58 5.32 2.42 19.48
CA ASP A 58 6.05 3.66 19.17
C ASP A 58 5.17 4.71 18.47
N GLY A 59 3.97 4.35 18.00
CA GLY A 59 3.06 5.29 17.36
C GLY A 59 1.78 4.65 16.84
N PRO A 60 0.87 5.45 16.25
CA PRO A 60 -0.35 4.97 15.64
C PRO A 60 -0.06 4.22 14.33
N VAL A 61 -0.80 3.15 14.07
CA VAL A 61 -0.76 2.51 12.76
C VAL A 61 -1.30 3.45 11.68
N ARG A 62 -0.85 3.26 10.43
CA ARG A 62 -1.10 4.18 9.34
C ARG A 62 -1.59 3.44 8.10
N HIS A 63 -2.43 4.08 7.32
CA HIS A 63 -2.67 3.68 5.95
C HIS A 63 -1.37 3.78 5.13
N TRP A 64 -1.24 3.04 4.01
CA TRP A 64 -0.05 3.15 3.16
C TRP A 64 0.22 4.60 2.70
N THR A 65 -0.82 5.43 2.56
CA THR A 65 -0.68 6.87 2.24
C THR A 65 0.00 7.69 3.33
N GLY A 66 0.25 7.10 4.51
CA GLY A 66 0.82 7.76 5.68
C GLY A 66 -0.21 8.38 6.64
N ASN A 67 -1.51 8.40 6.27
CA ASN A 67 -2.58 8.88 7.15
C ASN A 67 -2.75 7.96 8.37
N GLU A 68 -2.91 8.54 9.54
CA GLU A 68 -3.13 7.78 10.78
C GLU A 68 -4.47 7.04 10.74
N LYS A 69 -4.45 5.83 11.27
CA LYS A 69 -5.59 4.92 11.42
C LYS A 69 -5.54 4.34 12.82
N THR A 70 -5.73 5.19 13.81
CA THR A 70 -5.40 4.92 15.21
C THR A 70 -6.13 3.69 15.75
N VAL A 71 -5.35 2.76 16.28
CA VAL A 71 -5.81 1.58 17.02
C VAL A 71 -5.04 1.50 18.33
N THR A 72 -5.76 1.39 19.44
CA THR A 72 -5.19 1.24 20.78
C THR A 72 -5.43 -0.16 21.30
N GLY A 73 -4.36 -0.86 21.67
CA GLY A 73 -4.41 -2.19 22.27
C GLY A 73 -3.91 -2.19 23.71
N LEU A 74 -4.74 -2.65 24.65
CA LEU A 74 -4.39 -2.76 26.07
C LEU A 74 -4.64 -4.17 26.60
N LEU A 75 -3.74 -4.63 27.46
CA LEU A 75 -3.96 -5.81 28.31
C LEU A 75 -4.04 -5.35 29.77
N ARG A 76 -5.13 -5.67 30.45
CA ARG A 76 -5.28 -5.46 31.88
C ARG A 76 -4.97 -6.77 32.59
N VAL A 77 -3.98 -6.76 33.49
CA VAL A 77 -3.52 -7.94 34.23
C VAL A 77 -3.53 -7.63 35.71
N ASP A 78 -4.38 -8.33 36.47
CA ASP A 78 -4.56 -8.11 37.90
C ASP A 78 -4.81 -6.63 38.26
N GLY A 79 -5.51 -5.91 37.36
CA GLY A 79 -5.83 -4.50 37.47
C GLY A 79 -4.78 -3.52 36.91
N ALA A 80 -3.56 -3.95 36.60
CA ALA A 80 -2.55 -3.14 35.96
C ALA A 80 -2.73 -3.10 34.43
N LEU A 81 -2.49 -1.95 33.81
CA LEU A 81 -2.67 -1.75 32.37
C LEU A 81 -1.32 -1.82 31.65
N TYR A 82 -1.31 -2.57 30.54
CA TYR A 82 -0.18 -2.69 29.62
C TYR A 82 -0.62 -2.38 28.20
N ARG A 83 -0.05 -1.33 27.59
CA ARG A 83 -0.29 -0.99 26.18
C ARG A 83 0.62 -1.85 25.32
N PHE A 84 0.06 -2.60 24.39
CA PHE A 84 0.80 -3.39 23.42
C PHE A 84 0.71 -2.81 22.00
N MET A 85 -0.24 -1.90 21.72
CA MET A 85 -0.44 -1.28 20.41
C MET A 85 -0.90 0.16 20.54
N GLY A 86 -0.41 1.03 19.65
CA GLY A 86 -0.71 2.45 19.61
C GLY A 86 0.23 3.28 20.47
N ALA A 87 0.13 4.60 20.35
CA ALA A 87 0.92 5.56 21.13
C ALA A 87 0.22 5.93 22.44
N GLU A 88 0.84 6.87 23.17
CA GLU A 88 0.16 7.56 24.26
C GLU A 88 -1.13 8.22 23.76
N GLN A 89 -2.05 8.33 24.64
CA GLN A 89 -3.40 8.86 24.54
C GLN A 89 -3.70 9.75 23.32
N ALA A 90 -4.74 9.43 22.59
CA ALA A 90 -5.28 10.29 21.55
C ALA A 90 -5.59 11.70 22.09
N CYS A 91 -5.15 12.71 21.31
CA CYS A 91 -5.41 14.10 21.59
C CYS A 91 -6.83 14.45 21.15
N VAL A 92 -7.55 15.19 21.97
CA VAL A 92 -8.72 15.95 21.50
C VAL A 92 -8.26 17.36 21.22
N LEU A 93 -8.25 17.70 19.94
CA LEU A 93 -7.72 18.97 19.46
C LEU A 93 -8.84 20.02 19.35
N ASP A 94 -8.64 21.17 20.01
CA ASP A 94 -9.47 22.35 19.85
C ASP A 94 -8.67 23.47 19.21
N ALA A 95 -9.25 24.15 18.22
CA ALA A 95 -8.56 25.15 17.43
C ALA A 95 -8.31 26.43 18.25
N VAL A 96 -7.05 26.83 18.39
CA VAL A 96 -6.65 28.13 18.94
C VAL A 96 -6.38 29.15 17.84
N ALA A 97 -5.99 28.69 16.68
CA ALA A 97 -5.92 29.46 15.43
C ALA A 97 -6.40 28.55 14.31
N PRO A 98 -7.70 28.59 13.92
CA PRO A 98 -8.33 27.57 13.07
C PRO A 98 -7.68 27.48 11.70
N ALA A 99 -7.47 26.27 11.18
CA ALA A 99 -7.27 26.02 9.75
C ALA A 99 -8.60 26.23 8.99
N ALA A 100 -8.57 26.24 7.67
CA ALA A 100 -9.72 26.62 6.83
C ALA A 100 -10.93 25.68 6.94
N ASP A 101 -10.72 24.45 7.41
CA ASP A 101 -11.77 23.48 7.72
C ASP A 101 -12.58 23.83 8.98
N ALA A 102 -11.91 24.45 9.96
CA ALA A 102 -12.54 24.88 11.21
C ALA A 102 -13.11 26.30 11.13
N GLY A 103 -12.69 27.08 10.13
CA GLY A 103 -13.19 28.45 9.88
C GLY A 103 -12.30 29.24 8.93
N PRO A 104 -12.85 30.27 8.24
CA PRO A 104 -12.04 31.08 7.36
C PRO A 104 -11.00 31.89 8.17
N TRP A 105 -9.79 32.01 7.60
CA TRP A 105 -8.73 32.84 8.15
C TRP A 105 -8.07 33.66 7.04
N LYS A 106 -7.37 34.72 7.39
CA LYS A 106 -6.69 35.59 6.45
C LYS A 106 -5.19 35.59 6.67
N GLY A 107 -4.44 35.67 5.55
CA GLY A 107 -2.99 35.80 5.54
C GLY A 107 -2.51 36.81 4.52
N ARG A 108 -1.29 37.31 4.71
CA ARG A 108 -0.54 38.05 3.73
C ARG A 108 0.08 37.09 2.73
N VAL A 109 -0.14 37.33 1.44
CA VAL A 109 0.17 36.36 0.39
C VAL A 109 1.05 37.00 -0.69
N LEU A 110 2.11 36.30 -1.11
CA LEU A 110 2.93 36.68 -2.24
C LEU A 110 3.17 35.45 -3.13
N ARG A 111 3.24 35.64 -4.46
CA ARG A 111 3.47 34.58 -5.44
C ARG A 111 4.80 34.74 -6.21
N THR A 112 5.67 35.56 -5.67
CA THR A 112 7.04 35.76 -6.14
C THR A 112 7.97 35.65 -4.97
N ASP A 113 9.21 35.24 -5.20
CA ASP A 113 10.19 35.09 -4.13
C ASP A 113 10.35 36.41 -3.35
N PRO A 114 10.06 36.40 -2.04
CA PRO A 114 10.19 37.58 -1.17
C PRO A 114 11.63 37.89 -0.74
N GLY A 115 12.57 37.00 -1.06
CA GLY A 115 13.97 37.08 -0.60
C GLY A 115 14.18 36.56 0.84
N ASP A 116 15.42 36.62 1.30
CA ASP A 116 15.83 36.05 2.59
C ASP A 116 15.14 36.72 3.80
N GLY A 117 14.82 35.92 4.81
CA GLY A 117 14.28 36.39 6.09
C GLY A 117 12.78 36.68 6.10
N TRP A 118 12.07 36.36 5.03
CA TRP A 118 10.62 36.58 4.93
C TRP A 118 9.82 35.82 6.00
N GLU A 119 10.35 34.73 6.52
CA GLU A 119 9.75 33.91 7.57
C GLU A 119 9.87 34.52 8.99
N ALA A 120 10.75 35.51 9.15
CA ALA A 120 11.04 36.11 10.45
C ALA A 120 9.88 36.97 10.96
N PRO A 121 9.59 37.00 12.29
CA PRO A 121 8.51 37.82 12.87
C PRO A 121 8.61 39.32 12.61
N ALA A 122 9.83 39.83 12.41
CA ALA A 122 10.10 41.25 12.17
C ALA A 122 10.02 41.67 10.70
N PHE A 123 9.83 40.72 9.78
CA PHE A 123 9.70 41.04 8.36
C PHE A 123 8.48 41.91 8.09
N ASP A 124 8.64 42.93 7.26
CA ASP A 124 7.55 43.85 6.87
C ASP A 124 6.76 43.29 5.68
N ASP A 125 5.62 42.69 5.97
CA ASP A 125 4.67 42.13 5.00
C ASP A 125 3.49 43.04 4.67
N THR A 126 3.54 44.33 5.07
CA THR A 126 2.43 45.27 4.91
C THR A 126 2.06 45.52 3.44
N ALA A 127 3.03 45.38 2.53
CA ALA A 127 2.82 45.53 1.10
C ALA A 127 2.21 44.25 0.43
N TRP A 128 2.14 43.13 1.14
CA TRP A 128 1.58 41.90 0.59
C TRP A 128 0.05 41.97 0.58
N PRO A 129 -0.61 41.49 -0.49
CA PRO A 129 -2.07 41.36 -0.51
C PRO A 129 -2.58 40.49 0.65
N GLU A 130 -3.74 40.82 1.17
CA GLU A 130 -4.44 39.98 2.13
C GLU A 130 -5.43 39.08 1.41
N GLU A 131 -5.34 37.77 1.60
CA GLU A 131 -6.24 36.80 1.00
C GLU A 131 -6.80 35.82 2.05
N THR A 132 -7.90 35.13 1.72
CA THR A 132 -8.59 34.20 2.62
C THR A 132 -8.23 32.76 2.30
N ALA A 133 -7.77 32.01 3.28
CA ALA A 133 -7.43 30.58 3.15
C ALA A 133 -8.70 29.66 3.13
N ALA A 134 -8.60 28.42 2.60
CA ALA A 134 -7.39 27.79 2.04
C ALA A 134 -7.07 28.34 0.65
N PHE A 135 -5.80 28.14 0.25
CA PHE A 135 -5.28 28.54 -1.07
C PHE A 135 -5.12 27.28 -1.93
N GLY A 136 -5.58 27.33 -3.21
CA GLY A 136 -5.37 26.15 -4.04
C GLY A 136 -6.32 26.00 -5.24
N THR A 137 -6.41 24.77 -5.72
CA THR A 137 -7.22 24.34 -6.85
C THR A 137 -8.61 23.89 -6.38
N SER A 138 -9.65 24.56 -6.86
CA SER A 138 -11.05 24.19 -6.59
C SER A 138 -11.70 23.70 -7.89
N PRO A 139 -12.52 22.62 -7.88
CA PRO A 139 -13.09 21.91 -6.72
C PRO A 139 -12.22 20.75 -6.19
N GLU A 140 -11.01 20.58 -6.65
CA GLU A 140 -10.12 19.45 -6.30
C GLU A 140 -9.88 19.36 -4.78
N TYR A 141 -9.60 20.50 -4.15
CA TYR A 141 -9.41 20.57 -2.71
C TYR A 141 -10.56 21.28 -1.98
N PRO A 142 -10.91 20.81 -0.76
CA PRO A 142 -11.98 21.40 0.04
C PRO A 142 -11.56 22.75 0.63
N HIS A 143 -12.55 23.58 0.96
CA HIS A 143 -12.38 24.86 1.67
C HIS A 143 -11.53 25.92 0.96
N VAL A 144 -11.16 25.70 -0.32
CA VAL A 144 -10.44 26.70 -1.11
C VAL A 144 -11.28 27.98 -1.26
N ARG A 145 -10.71 29.12 -0.81
CA ARG A 145 -11.32 30.45 -0.90
C ARG A 145 -10.50 31.42 -1.74
N SER A 146 -9.18 31.17 -1.84
CA SER A 146 -8.30 31.90 -2.75
C SER A 146 -7.65 30.94 -3.75
N ARG A 147 -7.81 31.27 -5.04
CA ARG A 147 -7.36 30.41 -6.12
C ARG A 147 -5.84 30.51 -6.34
N TRP A 148 -5.19 29.35 -6.36
CA TRP A 148 -3.80 29.18 -6.75
C TRP A 148 -3.66 27.81 -7.45
N THR A 149 -3.35 27.81 -8.76
CA THR A 149 -3.50 26.62 -9.60
C THR A 149 -2.39 26.47 -10.66
N GLN A 150 -1.43 27.40 -10.70
CA GLN A 150 -0.42 27.40 -11.75
C GLN A 150 0.70 26.43 -11.41
N THR A 151 0.94 25.45 -12.29
CA THR A 151 2.08 24.53 -12.22
C THR A 151 3.40 25.29 -12.31
N GLY A 152 4.40 24.84 -11.55
CA GLY A 152 5.71 25.49 -11.45
C GLY A 152 5.67 26.86 -10.77
N SER A 153 4.66 27.11 -9.90
CA SER A 153 4.52 28.38 -9.19
C SER A 153 4.61 28.21 -7.67
N ASP A 154 4.95 29.31 -7.04
CA ASP A 154 5.14 29.41 -5.62
C ASP A 154 4.01 30.20 -4.95
N ILE A 155 3.73 29.91 -3.70
CA ILE A 155 2.93 30.73 -2.80
C ILE A 155 3.66 30.89 -1.46
N TYR A 156 3.79 32.14 -1.03
CA TYR A 156 4.34 32.52 0.27
C TYR A 156 3.19 33.13 1.08
N VAL A 157 2.93 32.58 2.25
CA VAL A 157 1.82 33.02 3.11
C VAL A 157 2.36 33.31 4.50
N ARG A 158 1.99 34.49 5.04
CA ARG A 158 2.29 34.88 6.40
C ARG A 158 1.00 35.14 7.16
N ARG A 159 0.85 34.49 8.30
CA ARG A 159 -0.29 34.60 9.18
C ARG A 159 0.14 35.08 10.56
N THR A 160 -0.39 36.21 11.02
CA THR A 160 -0.21 36.65 12.41
C THR A 160 -1.31 36.03 13.28
N VAL A 161 -0.93 35.47 14.41
CA VAL A 161 -1.82 34.83 15.39
C VAL A 161 -1.55 35.42 16.77
N GLU A 162 -2.58 35.86 17.46
CA GLU A 162 -2.52 36.31 18.86
C GLU A 162 -2.99 35.18 19.78
N LEU A 163 -2.15 34.74 20.71
CA LEU A 163 -2.49 33.70 21.65
C LEU A 163 -2.48 34.20 23.09
N SER A 164 -3.44 33.68 23.88
CA SER A 164 -3.42 33.87 25.33
C SER A 164 -2.22 33.19 25.98
N ALA A 165 -1.85 33.57 27.18
CA ALA A 165 -0.79 32.90 27.94
C ALA A 165 -1.16 31.45 28.28
N GLU A 166 -2.45 31.19 28.46
CA GLU A 166 -2.97 29.82 28.70
C GLU A 166 -2.84 28.95 27.46
N ASP A 167 -3.27 29.46 26.27
CA ASP A 167 -3.15 28.69 25.03
C ASP A 167 -1.69 28.45 24.65
N ALA A 168 -0.82 29.44 24.79
CA ALA A 168 0.61 29.30 24.49
C ALA A 168 1.31 28.29 25.43
N ALA A 169 0.83 28.12 26.65
CA ALA A 169 1.37 27.15 27.61
C ALA A 169 0.79 25.73 27.45
N SER A 170 -0.25 25.59 26.63
CA SER A 170 -0.91 24.30 26.40
C SER A 170 -0.06 23.36 25.51
N ASP A 171 -0.52 22.12 25.37
CA ASP A 171 0.06 21.13 24.46
C ASP A 171 -0.44 21.45 23.04
N LEU A 172 0.42 22.08 22.22
CA LEU A 172 0.05 22.63 20.93
C LEU A 172 0.39 21.72 19.76
N TYR A 173 -0.42 21.81 18.72
CA TYR A 173 -0.32 21.07 17.48
C TYR A 173 -0.46 22.00 16.27
N LEU A 174 0.43 21.88 15.29
CA LEU A 174 0.27 22.47 13.97
C LEU A 174 -0.56 21.53 13.12
N CYS A 175 -1.73 21.98 12.67
CA CYS A 175 -2.59 21.28 11.71
C CYS A 175 -2.34 21.89 10.33
N TYR A 176 -2.01 21.09 9.30
CA TYR A 176 -1.69 21.62 7.99
C TYR A 176 -2.02 20.65 6.85
N SER A 177 -2.14 21.22 5.65
CA SER A 177 -2.36 20.50 4.41
C SER A 177 -1.59 21.19 3.29
N HIS A 178 -1.04 20.45 2.37
CA HIS A 178 -0.21 20.98 1.28
C HIS A 178 -0.25 20.12 0.03
N ASP A 179 0.13 20.73 -1.08
CA ASP A 179 0.38 20.13 -2.40
C ASP A 179 1.22 21.13 -3.24
N ASP A 180 2.48 20.87 -3.63
CA ASP A 180 3.38 19.72 -3.40
C ASP A 180 4.40 19.96 -2.27
N VAL A 181 5.54 20.63 -2.61
CA VAL A 181 6.63 20.94 -1.67
C VAL A 181 6.20 22.01 -0.69
N CYS A 182 6.28 21.72 0.60
CA CYS A 182 5.84 22.68 1.62
C CYS A 182 6.86 22.87 2.74
N GLU A 183 7.10 24.10 3.09
CA GLU A 183 7.89 24.52 4.25
C GLU A 183 7.02 25.40 5.16
N ILE A 184 7.01 25.12 6.46
CA ILE A 184 6.29 25.94 7.45
C ILE A 184 7.25 26.36 8.56
N TYR A 185 7.14 27.62 8.93
CA TYR A 185 7.97 28.27 9.95
C TYR A 185 7.06 28.83 11.06
N ILE A 186 7.47 28.67 12.30
CA ILE A 186 6.86 29.31 13.46
C ILE A 186 7.85 30.29 14.06
N ASN A 187 7.52 31.57 14.05
CA ASN A 187 8.39 32.64 14.54
C ASN A 187 9.80 32.60 13.95
N GLY A 188 9.92 32.28 12.65
CA GLY A 188 11.19 32.21 11.91
C GLY A 188 11.94 30.89 12.03
N VAL A 189 11.40 29.91 12.79
CA VAL A 189 12.01 28.58 12.92
C VAL A 189 11.25 27.57 12.05
N GLN A 190 11.96 26.87 11.17
CA GLN A 190 11.36 25.83 10.32
C GLN A 190 10.90 24.65 11.16
N VAL A 191 9.62 24.29 11.03
CA VAL A 191 9.01 23.15 11.72
C VAL A 191 8.54 22.04 10.76
N VAL A 192 8.30 22.38 9.49
CA VAL A 192 7.92 21.46 8.42
C VAL A 192 8.80 21.68 7.20
N ASN A 193 9.23 20.58 6.59
CA ASN A 193 9.79 20.50 5.25
C ASN A 193 9.41 19.13 4.67
N THR A 194 8.56 19.12 3.65
CA THR A 194 7.91 17.89 3.17
C THR A 194 8.64 17.21 2.02
N GLY A 195 9.53 17.92 1.32
CA GLY A 195 9.95 17.49 0.00
C GLY A 195 8.78 17.50 -1.01
N ASN A 196 8.96 16.90 -2.18
CA ASN A 196 7.93 16.83 -3.23
C ASN A 196 6.91 15.74 -2.89
N THR A 197 5.87 16.11 -2.14
CA THR A 197 4.74 15.24 -1.76
C THR A 197 3.50 16.10 -1.54
N TRP A 198 2.32 15.52 -1.64
CA TRP A 198 1.07 16.18 -1.30
C TRP A 198 0.32 15.40 -0.22
N LYS A 199 -0.20 16.09 0.79
CA LYS A 199 -0.96 15.50 1.89
C LYS A 199 -1.92 16.49 2.51
N THR A 200 -3.06 15.98 2.97
CA THR A 200 -4.07 16.78 3.68
C THR A 200 -4.32 16.25 5.09
N GLY A 201 -4.74 17.14 6.00
CA GLY A 201 -5.12 16.76 7.36
C GLY A 201 -3.94 16.32 8.24
N LEU A 202 -2.75 16.83 8.00
CA LEU A 202 -1.57 16.52 8.79
C LEU A 202 -1.60 17.24 10.15
N VAL A 203 -1.13 16.55 11.18
CA VAL A 203 -1.06 17.06 12.55
C VAL A 203 0.35 16.84 13.10
N LEU A 204 1.05 17.93 13.45
CA LEU A 204 2.39 17.91 14.02
C LEU A 204 2.36 18.42 15.45
N ARG A 205 2.70 17.58 16.42
CA ARG A 205 2.88 18.00 17.82
C ARG A 205 4.08 18.91 17.95
N LEU A 206 3.91 20.03 18.66
CA LEU A 206 4.97 21.01 18.93
C LEU A 206 5.68 20.65 20.25
N ASP A 207 6.46 19.59 20.24
CA ASP A 207 7.22 19.08 21.38
C ASP A 207 8.74 19.14 21.16
N GLY A 208 9.53 18.66 22.12
CA GLY A 208 10.99 18.67 22.03
C GLY A 208 11.53 20.09 21.75
N GLU A 209 12.32 20.22 20.68
CA GLU A 209 12.90 21.49 20.24
C GLU A 209 11.86 22.49 19.73
N ARG A 210 10.64 22.02 19.34
CA ARG A 210 9.53 22.86 18.88
C ARG A 210 8.73 23.45 20.04
N LYS A 211 8.88 22.88 21.26
CA LYS A 211 8.19 23.35 22.44
C LYS A 211 8.67 24.77 22.79
N GLY A 212 7.72 25.70 22.93
CA GLY A 212 8.03 27.10 23.25
C GLY A 212 8.38 27.97 22.04
N LEU A 213 8.30 27.46 20.82
CA LEU A 213 8.33 28.33 19.62
C LEU A 213 7.13 29.25 19.56
N VAL A 214 5.95 28.77 19.98
CA VAL A 214 4.73 29.57 20.11
C VAL A 214 4.73 30.27 21.47
N LYS A 215 4.42 31.57 21.48
CA LYS A 215 4.49 32.43 22.68
C LYS A 215 3.15 33.07 22.96
N ALA A 216 2.94 33.55 24.19
CA ALA A 216 1.84 34.44 24.50
C ALA A 216 1.97 35.74 23.71
N GLY A 217 0.85 36.29 23.22
CA GLY A 217 0.82 37.44 22.35
C GLY A 217 1.03 37.08 20.88
N ARG A 218 1.68 37.97 20.16
CA ARG A 218 1.86 37.89 18.71
C ARG A 218 2.81 36.79 18.29
N ASN A 219 2.35 35.93 17.41
CA ASN A 219 3.11 34.91 16.70
C ASN A 219 2.96 35.06 15.20
N VAL A 220 3.97 34.66 14.42
CA VAL A 220 3.91 34.59 12.97
C VAL A 220 4.08 33.13 12.55
N ILE A 221 3.12 32.61 11.81
CA ILE A 221 3.27 31.34 11.09
C ILE A 221 3.45 31.71 9.62
N ALA A 222 4.57 31.32 9.05
CA ALA A 222 4.92 31.57 7.67
C ALA A 222 5.00 30.25 6.92
N ALA A 223 4.47 30.18 5.72
CA ALA A 223 4.49 28.96 4.89
C ALA A 223 4.84 29.31 3.45
N HIS A 224 5.72 28.51 2.88
CA HIS A 224 6.01 28.47 1.45
C HIS A 224 5.52 27.12 0.90
N CYS A 225 4.88 27.18 -0.26
CA CYS A 225 4.48 25.97 -0.98
C CYS A 225 4.77 26.15 -2.48
N HIS A 226 5.38 25.13 -3.09
CA HIS A 226 5.69 25.08 -4.52
C HIS A 226 4.83 24.01 -5.17
N ASN A 227 4.02 24.41 -6.17
CA ASN A 227 3.24 23.50 -6.99
C ASN A 227 4.12 22.98 -8.13
N THR A 228 4.58 21.75 -8.05
CA THR A 228 5.43 21.10 -9.06
C THR A 228 4.61 20.72 -10.28
N GLU A 229 3.44 20.09 -10.06
CA GLU A 229 2.51 19.66 -11.10
C GLU A 229 1.13 19.35 -10.53
N GLY A 230 0.11 19.31 -11.39
CA GLY A 230 -1.27 18.97 -11.00
C GLY A 230 -2.02 20.06 -10.25
N GLY A 231 -2.71 19.65 -9.20
CA GLY A 231 -3.40 20.56 -8.29
C GLY A 231 -2.44 21.27 -7.34
N ALA A 232 -2.93 22.26 -6.63
CA ALA A 232 -2.16 23.00 -5.63
C ALA A 232 -3.00 23.17 -4.36
N TYR A 233 -2.37 23.07 -3.18
CA TYR A 233 -3.08 23.30 -1.92
C TYR A 233 -2.16 23.78 -0.80
N LEU A 234 -2.63 24.76 -0.04
CA LEU A 234 -1.98 25.18 1.21
C LEU A 234 -3.02 25.67 2.22
N ASP A 235 -3.01 25.05 3.41
CA ASP A 235 -3.78 25.45 4.57
C ASP A 235 -3.03 25.10 5.86
N PHE A 236 -3.16 25.94 6.90
CA PHE A 236 -2.55 25.64 8.19
C PHE A 236 -3.21 26.38 9.35
N GLY A 237 -3.10 25.81 10.56
CA GLY A 237 -3.62 26.38 11.79
C GLY A 237 -2.97 25.77 13.03
N LEU A 238 -3.34 26.28 14.21
CA LEU A 238 -2.90 25.76 15.49
C LEU A 238 -4.07 25.23 16.30
N SER A 239 -3.88 24.09 16.94
CA SER A 239 -4.83 23.51 17.89
C SER A 239 -4.13 23.18 19.20
N LYS A 240 -4.89 23.10 20.30
CA LYS A 240 -4.42 22.63 21.59
C LYS A 240 -5.10 21.32 21.98
N ASN A 241 -4.39 20.48 22.70
CA ASN A 241 -4.99 19.31 23.33
C ASN A 241 -5.82 19.78 24.55
N VAL A 242 -7.11 19.52 24.54
CA VAL A 242 -8.03 19.90 25.64
C VAL A 242 -8.24 18.80 26.68
N LYS A 243 -7.65 17.61 26.46
CA LYS A 243 -7.68 16.50 27.42
C LYS A 243 -6.35 16.38 28.14
N GLY A 244 -6.39 16.46 29.46
CA GLY A 244 -5.23 16.21 30.30
C GLY A 244 -4.82 14.73 30.34
N PRO A 245 -3.71 14.39 31.05
CA PRO A 245 -3.25 13.02 31.18
C PRO A 245 -4.30 12.10 31.82
N LEU A 246 -4.17 10.80 31.57
CA LEU A 246 -5.01 9.80 32.23
C LEU A 246 -4.75 9.82 33.75
N PRO A 247 -5.78 9.64 34.60
CA PRO A 247 -5.63 9.65 36.06
C PRO A 247 -5.06 8.32 36.61
N TYR A 248 -4.57 7.43 35.76
CA TYR A 248 -3.97 6.12 36.09
C TYR A 248 -2.79 5.86 35.15
N GLU A 249 -1.89 4.99 35.63
CA GLU A 249 -0.70 4.58 34.86
C GLU A 249 -1.08 3.56 33.79
N VAL A 250 -0.61 3.78 32.55
CA VAL A 250 -0.59 2.79 31.46
C VAL A 250 0.88 2.52 31.12
N LYS A 251 1.33 1.30 31.39
CA LYS A 251 2.71 0.87 31.07
C LYS A 251 2.78 0.38 29.64
N ASP A 252 3.88 0.64 28.94
CA ASP A 252 4.13 -0.03 27.68
C ASP A 252 4.48 -1.50 27.92
N ALA A 253 3.83 -2.39 27.18
CA ALA A 253 4.22 -3.78 27.08
C ALA A 253 5.59 -3.89 26.40
N VAL A 254 6.45 -4.77 26.88
CA VAL A 254 7.78 -4.95 26.31
C VAL A 254 7.69 -5.92 25.14
N GLN A 255 7.80 -5.41 23.92
CA GLN A 255 7.85 -6.23 22.71
C GLN A 255 9.11 -7.11 22.71
N GLN A 256 8.92 -8.43 22.61
CA GLN A 256 9.99 -9.43 22.62
C GLN A 256 10.39 -9.82 21.18
N SER A 257 9.40 -9.90 20.29
CA SER A 257 9.61 -10.26 18.89
C SER A 257 8.54 -9.68 17.97
N VAL A 258 8.90 -9.55 16.70
CA VAL A 258 7.98 -9.39 15.57
C VAL A 258 8.48 -10.26 14.43
N ASP A 259 7.57 -11.07 13.86
CA ASP A 259 7.87 -11.96 12.73
C ASP A 259 6.78 -11.79 11.67
N VAL A 260 7.17 -11.51 10.43
CA VAL A 260 6.24 -11.30 9.31
C VAL A 260 6.31 -12.48 8.35
N MET A 261 5.18 -13.17 8.21
CA MET A 261 4.97 -14.21 7.21
C MET A 261 4.02 -13.69 6.12
N ALA A 262 3.75 -14.50 5.11
CA ALA A 262 2.96 -14.09 3.95
C ALA A 262 1.55 -13.57 4.33
N THR A 263 0.84 -14.30 5.20
CA THR A 263 -0.53 -13.92 5.63
C THR A 263 -0.62 -13.48 7.07
N ASN A 264 0.42 -13.71 7.87
CA ASN A 264 0.42 -13.49 9.32
C ASN A 264 1.54 -12.55 9.76
N THR A 265 1.25 -11.71 10.76
CA THR A 265 2.23 -10.96 11.54
C THR A 265 2.14 -11.37 12.99
N TYR A 266 3.24 -11.85 13.55
CA TYR A 266 3.34 -12.38 14.90
C TYR A 266 4.08 -11.41 15.80
N TYR A 267 3.51 -11.14 16.98
CA TYR A 267 4.16 -10.38 18.05
C TYR A 267 4.14 -11.17 19.35
N THR A 268 5.17 -11.02 20.15
CA THR A 268 5.17 -11.44 21.56
C THR A 268 5.51 -10.26 22.45
N PHE A 269 4.69 -10.04 23.49
CA PHE A 269 4.86 -8.96 24.46
C PHE A 269 4.95 -9.53 25.88
N ALA A 270 5.81 -8.94 26.71
CA ALA A 270 5.78 -9.11 28.16
C ALA A 270 4.91 -8.00 28.79
N CYS A 271 3.83 -8.41 29.48
CA CYS A 271 2.87 -7.54 30.16
C CYS A 271 2.89 -7.87 31.67
N GLY A 272 3.94 -7.45 32.36
CA GLY A 272 4.18 -7.81 33.77
C GLY A 272 4.34 -9.32 33.95
N PRO A 273 3.45 -9.98 34.77
CA PRO A 273 3.55 -11.41 35.01
C PRO A 273 2.98 -12.30 33.91
N VAL A 274 2.56 -11.71 32.76
CA VAL A 274 1.92 -12.42 31.64
C VAL A 274 2.65 -12.10 30.35
N PHE A 275 2.79 -13.08 29.45
CA PHE A 275 3.09 -12.86 28.04
C PHE A 275 1.79 -12.80 27.23
N LEU A 276 1.75 -11.87 26.28
CA LEU A 276 0.74 -11.79 25.22
C LEU A 276 1.40 -12.19 23.91
N ASP A 277 0.91 -13.27 23.30
CA ASP A 277 1.23 -13.63 21.93
C ASP A 277 0.07 -13.12 21.04
N LEU A 278 0.36 -12.24 20.09
CA LEU A 278 -0.59 -11.53 19.24
C LEU A 278 -0.31 -11.84 17.78
N VAL A 279 -1.35 -12.14 16.99
CA VAL A 279 -1.22 -12.44 15.56
C VAL A 279 -2.25 -11.63 14.77
N PHE A 280 -1.80 -10.83 13.84
CA PHE A 280 -2.63 -10.19 12.82
C PHE A 280 -2.63 -11.07 11.57
N THR A 281 -3.81 -11.52 11.14
CA THR A 281 -3.97 -12.37 9.97
C THR A 281 -4.86 -11.70 8.92
N ALA A 282 -4.34 -11.58 7.71
CA ALA A 282 -5.10 -11.25 6.52
C ALA A 282 -5.23 -12.52 5.67
N PRO A 283 -6.41 -13.16 5.53
CA PRO A 283 -6.55 -14.43 4.84
C PRO A 283 -6.50 -14.27 3.30
N MET A 284 -5.43 -13.68 2.80
CA MET A 284 -5.21 -13.42 1.36
C MET A 284 -4.75 -14.71 0.68
N LEU A 285 -5.66 -15.69 0.60
CA LEU A 285 -5.40 -17.02 0.04
C LEU A 285 -5.46 -16.96 -1.48
N ILE A 286 -4.32 -16.93 -2.15
CA ILE A 286 -4.22 -16.75 -3.61
C ILE A 286 -4.92 -17.84 -4.44
N ASP A 287 -5.17 -19.00 -3.85
CA ASP A 287 -5.87 -20.12 -4.46
C ASP A 287 -7.36 -20.20 -4.10
N ASP A 288 -7.88 -19.21 -3.34
CA ASP A 288 -9.29 -19.12 -2.95
C ASP A 288 -9.79 -17.67 -3.14
N LEU A 289 -10.44 -17.43 -4.27
CA LEU A 289 -10.86 -16.09 -4.68
C LEU A 289 -11.88 -15.45 -3.74
N ASP A 290 -12.75 -16.25 -3.12
CA ASP A 290 -13.72 -15.76 -2.14
C ASP A 290 -13.00 -15.26 -0.88
N GLN A 291 -12.03 -16.02 -0.35
CA GLN A 291 -11.25 -15.60 0.81
C GLN A 291 -10.29 -14.46 0.48
N LEU A 292 -9.64 -14.49 -0.69
CA LEU A 292 -8.74 -13.45 -1.16
C LEU A 292 -9.43 -12.08 -1.18
N SER A 293 -10.69 -12.04 -1.62
CA SER A 293 -11.47 -10.80 -1.78
C SER A 293 -12.25 -10.40 -0.53
N THR A 294 -12.46 -11.32 0.44
CA THR A 294 -13.26 -11.04 1.65
C THR A 294 -12.54 -10.04 2.56
N PRO A 295 -13.11 -8.84 2.83
CA PRO A 295 -12.44 -7.77 3.55
C PRO A 295 -12.54 -7.96 5.08
N VAL A 296 -12.11 -9.12 5.58
CA VAL A 296 -12.13 -9.49 7.00
C VAL A 296 -10.73 -9.89 7.45
N ASN A 297 -10.22 -9.22 8.47
CA ASN A 297 -8.95 -9.52 9.11
C ASN A 297 -9.17 -10.03 10.53
N PHE A 298 -8.20 -10.80 11.03
CA PHE A 298 -8.25 -11.38 12.37
C PHE A 298 -7.19 -10.80 13.28
N VAL A 299 -7.55 -10.59 14.53
CA VAL A 299 -6.64 -10.31 15.64
C VAL A 299 -6.72 -11.49 16.60
N SER A 300 -5.78 -12.41 16.50
CA SER A 300 -5.70 -13.59 17.38
C SER A 300 -4.77 -13.28 18.55
N TYR A 301 -5.16 -13.63 19.76
CA TYR A 301 -4.37 -13.35 20.95
C TYR A 301 -4.39 -14.51 21.94
N GLN A 302 -3.23 -14.78 22.53
CA GLN A 302 -3.04 -15.79 23.58
C GLN A 302 -2.33 -15.16 24.77
N VAL A 303 -2.81 -15.44 25.97
CA VAL A 303 -2.14 -15.07 27.22
C VAL A 303 -1.55 -16.31 27.89
N ARG A 304 -0.35 -16.19 28.43
CA ARG A 304 0.34 -17.24 29.18
C ARG A 304 1.15 -16.63 30.32
N PRO A 305 1.23 -17.28 31.50
CA PRO A 305 1.93 -16.71 32.65
C PRO A 305 3.44 -16.77 32.45
N ALA A 306 4.13 -15.75 32.92
CA ALA A 306 5.59 -15.74 33.05
C ALA A 306 6.05 -16.42 34.36
N ASP A 307 5.21 -16.36 35.41
CA ASP A 307 5.49 -16.88 36.75
C ASP A 307 4.82 -18.23 37.08
N GLY A 308 4.08 -18.79 36.09
CA GLY A 308 3.37 -20.06 36.23
C GLY A 308 2.06 -20.01 37.05
N LYS A 309 1.61 -18.82 37.48
CA LYS A 309 0.37 -18.65 38.25
C LYS A 309 -0.83 -18.35 37.36
N ARG A 310 -1.99 -18.19 37.99
CA ARG A 310 -3.20 -17.66 37.33
C ARG A 310 -3.26 -16.16 37.56
N HIS A 311 -3.70 -15.44 36.50
CA HIS A 311 -3.91 -14.00 36.53
C HIS A 311 -5.30 -13.65 36.02
N ASP A 312 -5.87 -12.57 36.54
CA ASP A 312 -7.12 -11.98 36.03
C ASP A 312 -6.76 -11.09 34.82
N VAL A 313 -7.27 -11.46 33.62
CA VAL A 313 -6.81 -10.86 32.36
C VAL A 313 -7.99 -10.40 31.51
N GLN A 314 -7.92 -9.13 31.05
CA GLN A 314 -8.85 -8.57 30.09
C GLN A 314 -8.04 -7.99 28.89
N PHE A 315 -8.53 -8.28 27.68
CA PHE A 315 -7.98 -7.76 26.43
C PHE A 315 -8.87 -6.64 25.89
N TYR A 316 -8.27 -5.55 25.46
CA TYR A 316 -8.96 -4.40 24.87
C TYR A 316 -8.38 -4.03 23.51
N LEU A 317 -9.28 -3.70 22.57
CA LEU A 317 -8.94 -3.10 21.30
C LEU A 317 -9.89 -1.90 21.07
N GLY A 318 -9.33 -0.71 20.88
CA GLY A 318 -10.08 0.51 20.53
C GLY A 318 -9.71 0.98 19.13
N VAL A 319 -10.70 1.15 18.26
CA VAL A 319 -10.49 1.57 16.87
C VAL A 319 -11.13 2.93 16.64
N SER A 320 -10.35 3.86 16.10
CA SER A 320 -10.77 5.23 15.76
C SER A 320 -11.59 5.28 14.46
N PRO A 321 -12.52 6.25 14.30
CA PRO A 321 -13.20 6.53 13.04
C PRO A 321 -12.27 6.94 11.89
N GLU A 322 -11.01 7.23 12.17
CA GLU A 322 -9.99 7.49 11.14
C GLU A 322 -9.91 6.37 10.09
N MET A 323 -10.33 5.15 10.46
CA MET A 323 -10.43 4.02 9.52
C MET A 323 -11.28 4.31 8.30
N SER A 324 -12.26 5.22 8.39
CA SER A 324 -13.27 5.46 7.36
C SER A 324 -13.24 6.88 6.78
N VAL A 325 -12.14 7.62 6.96
CA VAL A 325 -12.04 9.00 6.45
C VAL A 325 -10.83 9.16 5.52
N ASN A 326 -10.99 10.01 4.51
CA ASN A 326 -9.86 10.48 3.72
C ASN A 326 -9.06 11.55 4.47
N THR A 327 -9.75 12.44 5.18
CA THR A 327 -9.15 13.44 6.06
C THR A 327 -9.82 13.43 7.43
N VAL A 328 -9.04 13.70 8.48
CA VAL A 328 -9.52 13.69 9.88
C VAL A 328 -10.63 14.70 10.18
N ASN A 329 -10.85 15.67 9.30
CA ASN A 329 -11.86 16.71 9.44
C ASN A 329 -13.25 16.28 8.98
N GLN A 330 -13.37 15.16 8.27
CA GLN A 330 -14.66 14.65 7.82
C GLN A 330 -15.50 14.21 9.02
N PRO A 331 -16.77 14.61 9.10
CA PRO A 331 -17.66 14.12 10.11
C PRO A 331 -17.97 12.64 9.89
N THR A 332 -17.90 11.86 10.96
CA THR A 332 -18.17 10.42 10.98
C THR A 332 -19.38 10.13 11.85
N VAL A 333 -20.04 9.04 11.56
CA VAL A 333 -21.06 8.42 12.41
C VAL A 333 -20.53 7.09 12.91
N SER A 334 -20.44 6.94 14.23
CA SER A 334 -20.11 5.68 14.91
C SER A 334 -21.33 5.19 15.65
N SER A 335 -21.74 3.93 15.45
CA SER A 335 -22.98 3.39 15.98
C SER A 335 -22.85 1.91 16.36
N LEU A 336 -23.74 1.48 17.28
CA LEU A 336 -23.91 0.08 17.65
C LEU A 336 -25.13 -0.49 16.92
N LEU A 337 -24.95 -1.62 16.24
CA LEU A 337 -26.04 -2.35 15.56
C LEU A 337 -26.21 -3.72 16.16
N ASP A 338 -27.44 -4.23 16.16
CA ASP A 338 -27.75 -5.62 16.43
C ASP A 338 -28.25 -6.29 15.14
N ARG A 339 -27.65 -7.41 14.77
CA ARG A 339 -28.08 -8.25 13.66
C ARG A 339 -27.99 -9.70 14.09
N ASP A 340 -29.14 -10.37 14.07
CA ASP A 340 -29.28 -11.79 14.40
C ASP A 340 -28.71 -12.15 15.77
N GLY A 341 -28.77 -11.21 16.73
CA GLY A 341 -28.27 -11.38 18.10
C GLY A 341 -26.76 -11.18 18.26
N VAL A 342 -26.08 -10.70 17.23
CA VAL A 342 -24.69 -10.24 17.29
C VAL A 342 -24.66 -8.73 17.25
N GLN A 343 -23.91 -8.12 18.17
CA GLN A 343 -23.64 -6.69 18.16
C GLN A 343 -22.43 -6.35 17.29
N TYR A 344 -22.56 -5.25 16.54
CA TYR A 344 -21.52 -4.71 15.66
C TYR A 344 -21.32 -3.23 15.99
N ALA A 345 -20.16 -2.86 16.47
CA ALA A 345 -19.73 -1.47 16.44
C ALA A 345 -19.24 -1.13 15.03
N ARG A 346 -19.73 -0.02 14.48
CA ARG A 346 -19.31 0.43 13.14
C ARG A 346 -19.05 1.92 13.09
N THR A 347 -18.24 2.35 12.13
CA THR A 347 -18.02 3.76 11.81
C THR A 347 -17.91 3.98 10.30
N GLY A 348 -18.36 5.15 9.84
CA GLY A 348 -18.27 5.62 8.45
C GLY A 348 -18.44 7.13 8.41
N THR A 349 -18.19 7.77 7.25
CA THR A 349 -18.48 9.19 7.08
C THR A 349 -19.99 9.44 7.05
N VAL A 350 -20.39 10.65 7.45
CA VAL A 350 -21.81 11.06 7.39
C VAL A 350 -22.29 11.15 5.93
N ASP A 351 -21.47 11.70 5.04
CA ASP A 351 -21.86 12.01 3.65
C ASP A 351 -21.86 10.79 2.72
N GLN A 352 -21.09 9.73 3.04
CA GLN A 352 -21.00 8.51 2.23
C GLN A 352 -20.81 8.77 0.72
N PRO A 353 -19.74 9.45 0.28
CA PRO A 353 -19.53 9.83 -1.12
C PRO A 353 -19.03 8.66 -1.97
N VAL A 354 -19.86 7.63 -2.13
CA VAL A 354 -19.52 6.34 -2.76
C VAL A 354 -18.92 6.54 -4.15
N LEU A 355 -17.64 6.11 -4.33
CA LEU A 355 -16.87 6.22 -5.58
C LEU A 355 -16.74 7.67 -6.10
N ALA A 356 -16.95 8.68 -5.26
CA ALA A 356 -16.91 10.08 -5.71
C ALA A 356 -15.47 10.67 -5.70
N ARG A 357 -14.55 10.02 -4.97
CA ARG A 357 -13.16 10.46 -4.86
C ARG A 357 -12.22 9.45 -5.52
N LYS A 358 -11.28 9.96 -6.31
CA LYS A 358 -10.27 9.18 -7.01
C LYS A 358 -8.92 9.88 -6.92
N GLY A 359 -7.83 9.13 -7.01
CA GLY A 359 -6.48 9.70 -6.96
C GLY A 359 -5.48 8.79 -6.29
N ASP A 360 -4.23 9.21 -6.26
CA ASP A 360 -3.16 8.42 -5.67
C ASP A 360 -3.27 8.38 -4.13
N GLY A 361 -3.01 9.46 -3.46
CA GLY A 361 -2.94 9.53 -1.98
C GLY A 361 -4.30 9.50 -1.26
N VAL A 362 -5.35 8.99 -1.89
CA VAL A 362 -6.72 8.96 -1.34
C VAL A 362 -6.91 7.78 -0.42
N CYS A 363 -7.45 8.03 0.79
CA CYS A 363 -8.06 7.02 1.64
C CYS A 363 -9.55 6.96 1.37
N ILE A 364 -10.14 5.78 1.59
CA ILE A 364 -11.59 5.60 1.45
C ILE A 364 -12.35 6.48 2.45
N ASP A 365 -13.43 7.14 1.99
CA ASP A 365 -14.31 7.96 2.80
C ASP A 365 -15.81 7.64 2.57
N TRP A 366 -16.08 6.42 2.13
CA TRP A 366 -17.41 5.82 2.06
C TRP A 366 -17.36 4.39 2.58
N GLY A 367 -18.54 3.76 2.77
CA GLY A 367 -18.63 2.45 3.39
C GLY A 367 -18.43 2.52 4.91
N TYR A 368 -18.20 1.37 5.51
CA TYR A 368 -18.16 1.25 6.96
C TYR A 368 -17.09 0.27 7.42
N PHE A 369 -16.33 0.69 8.43
CA PHE A 369 -15.50 -0.21 9.22
C PHE A 369 -16.35 -0.88 10.32
N TYR A 370 -16.15 -2.17 10.56
CA TYR A 370 -16.88 -2.97 11.52
C TYR A 370 -15.97 -3.65 12.55
N LEU A 371 -16.46 -3.71 13.78
CA LEU A 371 -15.88 -4.46 14.90
C LEU A 371 -17.01 -5.27 15.56
N PRO A 372 -17.12 -6.58 15.26
CA PRO A 372 -18.20 -7.42 15.80
C PRO A 372 -17.90 -7.94 17.20
N ALA A 373 -18.95 -8.20 17.98
CA ALA A 373 -18.89 -8.81 19.32
C ALA A 373 -18.65 -10.33 19.27
N VAL A 374 -17.61 -10.76 18.53
CA VAL A 374 -17.21 -12.17 18.48
C VAL A 374 -16.26 -12.45 19.64
N ASN A 375 -16.61 -13.41 20.49
CA ASN A 375 -15.89 -13.78 21.70
C ASN A 375 -15.71 -12.66 22.74
N GLY A 376 -16.30 -11.50 22.54
CA GLY A 376 -16.16 -10.34 23.41
C GLY A 376 -17.38 -9.43 23.38
N THR A 377 -17.26 -8.27 23.97
CA THR A 377 -18.28 -7.22 24.00
C THR A 377 -17.77 -6.02 23.23
N VAL A 378 -18.66 -5.38 22.44
CA VAL A 378 -18.35 -4.13 21.73
C VAL A 378 -19.17 -2.97 22.31
N SER A 379 -18.63 -1.76 22.16
CA SER A 379 -19.25 -0.53 22.59
C SER A 379 -18.79 0.64 21.76
N VAL A 380 -19.58 1.70 21.68
CA VAL A 380 -19.23 2.96 21.02
C VAL A 380 -19.31 4.07 22.06
N ALA A 381 -18.18 4.73 22.33
CA ALA A 381 -18.10 5.79 23.34
C ALA A 381 -16.94 6.75 22.99
N PRO A 382 -16.89 7.95 23.58
CA PRO A 382 -15.68 8.77 23.55
C PRO A 382 -14.49 7.98 24.11
N GLU A 383 -13.33 8.09 23.49
CA GLU A 383 -12.13 7.30 23.85
C GLU A 383 -11.80 7.40 25.32
N ARG A 384 -11.85 8.60 25.91
CA ARG A 384 -11.53 8.82 27.33
C ARG A 384 -12.46 8.02 28.25
N GLU A 385 -13.75 8.01 27.97
CA GLU A 385 -14.73 7.26 28.74
C GLU A 385 -14.52 5.76 28.61
N MET A 386 -14.17 5.31 27.39
CA MET A 386 -13.85 3.92 27.11
C MET A 386 -12.63 3.43 27.91
N LEU A 387 -11.53 4.21 27.86
CA LEU A 387 -10.31 3.92 28.59
C LEU A 387 -10.52 3.93 30.12
N ASP A 388 -11.26 4.92 30.62
CA ASP A 388 -11.59 5.05 32.06
C ASP A 388 -12.42 3.87 32.56
N ALA A 389 -13.41 3.42 31.79
CA ALA A 389 -14.23 2.26 32.12
C ALA A 389 -13.39 0.98 32.13
N PHE A 390 -12.59 0.76 31.08
CA PHE A 390 -11.72 -0.42 30.99
C PHE A 390 -10.66 -0.45 32.11
N ALA A 391 -10.02 0.66 32.38
CA ALA A 391 -9.02 0.76 33.45
C ALA A 391 -9.59 0.36 34.82
N ARG A 392 -10.77 0.89 35.17
CA ARG A 392 -11.39 0.65 36.48
C ARG A 392 -12.03 -0.73 36.59
N THR A 393 -12.69 -1.20 35.53
CA THR A 393 -13.61 -2.36 35.63
C THR A 393 -13.20 -3.56 34.79
N GLY A 394 -12.27 -3.39 33.84
CA GLY A 394 -11.97 -4.39 32.82
C GLY A 394 -13.10 -4.58 31.79
N ARG A 395 -14.06 -3.66 31.73
CA ARG A 395 -15.23 -3.69 30.83
C ARG A 395 -15.26 -2.43 29.95
N PRO A 396 -15.94 -2.48 28.79
CA PRO A 396 -16.12 -1.27 27.98
C PRO A 396 -17.03 -0.26 28.70
N ALA A 397 -16.95 1.01 28.29
CA ALA A 397 -17.95 2.01 28.70
C ALA A 397 -19.35 1.61 28.19
N PRO A 398 -20.43 2.11 28.85
CA PRO A 398 -21.77 2.00 28.28
C PRO A 398 -21.78 2.57 26.85
N SER A 399 -22.40 1.84 25.92
CA SER A 399 -22.44 2.28 24.53
C SER A 399 -23.42 3.43 24.34
N ALA A 400 -23.00 4.46 23.61
CA ALA A 400 -23.94 5.33 22.93
C ALA A 400 -24.63 4.54 21.81
N GLU A 401 -25.86 4.91 21.47
CA GLU A 401 -26.56 4.38 20.30
C GLU A 401 -25.85 4.86 19.02
N GLU A 402 -25.55 6.15 18.96
CA GLU A 402 -24.83 6.78 17.87
C GLU A 402 -24.01 7.98 18.37
N ILE A 403 -22.83 8.18 17.81
CA ILE A 403 -22.03 9.40 18.00
C ILE A 403 -21.67 9.96 16.62
N VAL A 404 -22.03 11.23 16.38
CA VAL A 404 -21.63 11.98 15.20
C VAL A 404 -20.53 12.96 15.62
N ALA A 405 -19.33 12.79 15.09
CA ALA A 405 -18.17 13.59 15.50
C ALA A 405 -17.10 13.63 14.41
N ARG A 406 -16.15 14.55 14.52
CA ARG A 406 -14.89 14.53 13.76
C ARG A 406 -13.86 13.71 14.52
N ALA A 407 -13.16 12.82 13.80
CA ALA A 407 -12.25 11.86 14.42
C ALA A 407 -11.22 12.49 15.37
N HIS A 408 -10.59 13.60 14.96
CA HIS A 408 -9.52 14.25 15.74
C HIS A 408 -9.99 15.18 16.87
N ARG A 409 -11.28 15.48 16.97
CA ARG A 409 -11.81 16.44 17.99
C ARG A 409 -12.40 15.75 19.20
N GLU A 410 -13.22 14.77 18.99
CA GLU A 410 -13.98 14.10 20.04
C GLU A 410 -13.55 12.64 20.24
N MET A 411 -12.77 12.10 19.28
CA MET A 411 -12.22 10.74 19.29
C MET A 411 -13.22 9.70 19.82
N PRO A 412 -14.39 9.55 19.17
CA PRO A 412 -15.22 8.37 19.46
C PRO A 412 -14.42 7.13 19.07
N VAL A 413 -14.58 6.05 19.81
CA VAL A 413 -13.93 4.78 19.49
C VAL A 413 -14.94 3.64 19.49
N LEU A 414 -14.67 2.68 18.61
CA LEU A 414 -15.26 1.35 18.67
C LEU A 414 -14.37 0.52 19.59
N GLY A 415 -14.89 0.25 20.80
CA GLY A 415 -14.16 -0.53 21.81
C GLY A 415 -14.60 -1.99 21.79
N TYR A 416 -13.63 -2.89 21.78
CA TYR A 416 -13.83 -4.33 21.97
C TYR A 416 -13.15 -4.78 23.26
N VAL A 417 -13.84 -5.52 24.09
CA VAL A 417 -13.28 -6.10 25.32
C VAL A 417 -13.57 -7.60 25.38
N HIS A 418 -12.53 -8.39 25.64
CA HIS A 418 -12.67 -9.80 26.00
C HIS A 418 -12.15 -10.00 27.42
N ASP A 419 -13.01 -10.49 28.28
CA ASP A 419 -12.68 -10.83 29.66
C ASP A 419 -12.39 -12.34 29.79
N PHE A 420 -11.12 -12.68 29.98
CA PHE A 420 -10.71 -14.05 30.22
C PHE A 420 -11.01 -14.50 31.66
N GLY A 421 -11.26 -13.55 32.58
CA GLY A 421 -11.26 -13.81 34.02
C GLY A 421 -9.92 -14.34 34.50
N SER A 422 -9.95 -15.14 35.58
CA SER A 422 -8.73 -15.74 36.14
C SER A 422 -8.28 -16.95 35.31
N VAL A 423 -7.20 -16.81 34.58
CA VAL A 423 -6.66 -17.85 33.67
C VAL A 423 -5.19 -18.15 33.93
N LYS A 424 -4.76 -19.36 33.62
CA LYS A 424 -3.33 -19.73 33.53
C LYS A 424 -2.82 -19.58 32.09
N LYS A 425 -3.63 -20.04 31.11
CA LYS A 425 -3.39 -19.90 29.69
C LYS A 425 -4.74 -19.86 29.00
N ALA A 426 -4.93 -18.89 28.10
CA ALA A 426 -6.15 -18.79 27.31
C ALA A 426 -5.84 -18.13 25.97
N ALA A 427 -6.66 -18.41 24.96
CA ALA A 427 -6.54 -17.82 23.64
C ALA A 427 -7.92 -17.48 23.09
N SER A 428 -7.99 -16.45 22.26
CA SER A 428 -9.20 -16.03 21.58
C SER A 428 -8.84 -15.23 20.31
N PHE A 429 -9.85 -14.68 19.65
CA PHE A 429 -9.68 -13.80 18.51
C PHE A 429 -10.79 -12.74 18.43
N ALA A 430 -10.49 -11.63 17.82
CA ALA A 430 -11.40 -10.61 17.35
C ALA A 430 -11.34 -10.53 15.82
N LEU A 431 -12.37 -9.93 15.22
CA LEU A 431 -12.44 -9.63 13.79
C LEU A 431 -12.49 -8.13 13.56
N VAL A 432 -11.96 -7.69 12.43
CA VAL A 432 -12.21 -6.37 11.85
C VAL A 432 -12.57 -6.53 10.39
N ALA A 433 -13.48 -5.70 9.89
CA ALA A 433 -13.95 -5.77 8.51
C ALA A 433 -14.23 -4.39 7.94
N TYR A 434 -14.19 -4.28 6.61
CA TYR A 434 -14.59 -3.07 5.89
C TYR A 434 -15.57 -3.41 4.75
N ASP A 435 -16.70 -2.72 4.68
CA ASP A 435 -17.65 -2.81 3.56
C ASP A 435 -17.60 -1.52 2.75
N GLU A 436 -17.11 -1.58 1.54
CA GLU A 436 -16.97 -0.43 0.62
C GLU A 436 -18.29 -0.08 -0.10
N ILE A 437 -19.38 -0.83 0.10
CA ILE A 437 -20.69 -0.68 -0.56
C ILE A 437 -20.59 -0.94 -2.06
N PHE A 438 -19.77 -0.18 -2.77
CA PHE A 438 -19.25 -0.43 -4.10
C PHE A 438 -17.74 -0.21 -4.08
N ASP A 439 -17.02 -1.15 -4.66
CA ASP A 439 -15.57 -1.23 -4.57
C ASP A 439 -14.88 -0.52 -5.74
N ILE A 440 -15.49 -0.57 -6.94
CA ILE A 440 -14.86 -0.06 -8.16
C ILE A 440 -15.92 0.29 -9.22
N GLU A 441 -15.60 1.25 -10.10
CA GLU A 441 -16.35 1.50 -11.32
C GLU A 441 -15.51 1.05 -12.52
N TYR A 442 -16.05 0.16 -13.37
CA TYR A 442 -15.43 -0.31 -14.59
C TYR A 442 -16.40 -0.16 -15.77
N MET A 443 -15.95 0.50 -16.83
CA MET A 443 -16.75 0.80 -18.03
C MET A 443 -18.14 1.38 -17.68
N TYR A 444 -18.15 2.34 -16.71
CA TYR A 444 -19.34 3.04 -16.20
C TYR A 444 -20.35 2.20 -15.40
N TYR A 445 -20.01 0.97 -15.05
CA TYR A 445 -20.78 0.14 -14.12
C TYR A 445 -20.07 0.06 -12.79
N ARG A 446 -20.85 0.08 -11.70
CA ARG A 446 -20.33 -0.04 -10.33
C ARG A 446 -20.39 -1.48 -9.89
N TYR A 447 -19.29 -1.99 -9.36
CA TYR A 447 -19.15 -3.37 -8.92
C TYR A 447 -18.79 -3.45 -7.43
N LYS A 448 -19.27 -4.52 -6.81
CA LYS A 448 -18.82 -4.97 -5.48
C LYS A 448 -17.62 -5.88 -5.63
N GLY A 449 -16.86 -6.03 -4.56
CA GLY A 449 -15.80 -7.03 -4.48
C GLY A 449 -16.32 -8.44 -4.78
N TYR A 450 -15.47 -9.30 -5.29
CA TYR A 450 -15.81 -10.66 -5.73
C TYR A 450 -16.56 -11.47 -4.67
N TRP A 451 -16.23 -11.31 -3.39
CA TRP A 451 -16.87 -11.94 -2.24
C TRP A 451 -18.39 -11.66 -2.15
N ALA A 452 -18.83 -10.53 -2.69
CA ALA A 452 -20.21 -10.04 -2.60
C ALA A 452 -20.97 -10.15 -3.95
N ARG A 453 -20.37 -10.78 -4.99
CA ARG A 453 -20.97 -10.89 -6.34
C ARG A 453 -22.36 -11.54 -6.36
N ASP A 454 -22.57 -12.52 -5.46
CA ASP A 454 -23.85 -13.24 -5.33
C ASP A 454 -24.81 -12.60 -4.31
N GLY A 455 -24.52 -11.34 -3.88
CA GLY A 455 -25.37 -10.60 -2.94
C GLY A 455 -25.06 -10.89 -1.46
N LYS A 456 -23.96 -11.58 -1.14
CA LYS A 456 -23.48 -11.81 0.23
C LYS A 456 -23.26 -10.47 0.94
N THR A 457 -23.76 -10.37 2.15
CA THR A 457 -23.60 -9.18 3.00
C THR A 457 -22.32 -9.26 3.84
N ILE A 458 -21.83 -8.11 4.30
CA ILE A 458 -20.66 -8.06 5.19
C ILE A 458 -20.95 -8.80 6.52
N PHE A 459 -22.20 -8.83 6.99
CA PHE A 459 -22.59 -9.55 8.19
C PHE A 459 -22.45 -11.06 8.02
N GLU A 460 -22.88 -11.59 6.87
CA GLU A 460 -22.69 -13.00 6.51
C GLU A 460 -21.21 -13.32 6.33
N ALA A 461 -20.44 -12.44 5.71
CA ALA A 461 -19.00 -12.62 5.54
C ALA A 461 -18.26 -12.68 6.90
N MET A 462 -18.59 -11.80 7.85
CA MET A 462 -18.02 -11.83 9.20
C MET A 462 -18.46 -13.08 9.99
N ALA A 463 -19.73 -13.49 9.84
CA ALA A 463 -20.24 -14.71 10.49
C ALA A 463 -19.55 -15.97 9.97
N ASP A 464 -19.37 -16.08 8.65
CA ASP A 464 -18.63 -17.17 8.02
C ASP A 464 -17.17 -17.19 8.48
N ALA A 465 -16.52 -16.03 8.46
CA ALA A 465 -15.13 -15.89 8.91
C ALA A 465 -14.95 -16.33 10.39
N ALA A 466 -15.89 -15.94 11.27
CA ALA A 466 -15.85 -16.35 12.66
C ALA A 466 -16.05 -17.86 12.83
N ARG A 467 -17.00 -18.46 12.10
CA ARG A 467 -17.26 -19.89 12.09
C ARG A 467 -16.07 -20.69 11.58
N ASP A 468 -15.46 -20.22 10.48
CA ASP A 468 -14.43 -20.93 9.74
C ASP A 468 -13.00 -20.57 10.22
N TYR A 469 -12.89 -19.75 11.27
CA TYR A 469 -11.62 -19.27 11.83
C TYR A 469 -10.56 -20.38 12.00
N PRO A 470 -10.82 -21.55 12.61
CA PRO A 470 -9.78 -22.56 12.80
C PRO A 470 -9.23 -23.09 11.47
N SER A 471 -10.11 -23.29 10.49
CA SER A 471 -9.75 -23.75 9.15
C SER A 471 -8.96 -22.68 8.38
N LEU A 472 -9.41 -21.42 8.43
CA LEU A 472 -8.75 -20.30 7.79
C LEU A 472 -7.33 -20.10 8.33
N MET A 473 -7.15 -20.16 9.66
CA MET A 473 -5.82 -20.02 10.26
C MET A 473 -4.87 -21.12 9.83
N MET A 474 -5.34 -22.37 9.71
CA MET A 474 -4.53 -23.48 9.22
C MET A 474 -4.15 -23.30 7.74
N ARG A 475 -5.07 -22.81 6.90
CA ARG A 475 -4.82 -22.54 5.47
C ARG A 475 -3.83 -21.38 5.29
N CYS A 476 -3.97 -20.30 6.06
CA CYS A 476 -3.02 -19.19 6.07
C CYS A 476 -1.60 -19.68 6.42
N ARG A 477 -1.46 -20.49 7.47
CA ARG A 477 -0.16 -21.08 7.84
C ARG A 477 0.40 -22.02 6.78
N ALA A 478 -0.46 -22.77 6.09
CA ALA A 478 -0.05 -23.62 4.99
C ALA A 478 0.51 -22.80 3.81
N LEU A 479 -0.12 -21.69 3.49
CA LEU A 479 0.35 -20.75 2.47
C LEU A 479 1.65 -20.05 2.91
N ASP A 480 1.75 -19.59 4.16
CA ASP A 480 3.00 -19.04 4.72
C ASP A 480 4.16 -20.01 4.57
N ARG A 481 3.93 -21.27 4.91
CA ARG A 481 4.91 -22.33 4.76
C ARG A 481 5.30 -22.55 3.30
N ARG A 482 4.32 -22.65 2.40
CA ARG A 482 4.54 -22.87 0.97
C ARG A 482 5.42 -21.77 0.36
N ILE A 483 5.07 -20.50 0.61
CA ILE A 483 5.83 -19.35 0.09
C ILE A 483 7.25 -19.35 0.64
N TYR A 484 7.41 -19.59 1.95
CA TYR A 484 8.72 -19.65 2.58
C TYR A 484 9.57 -20.78 2.00
N ASP A 485 9.04 -22.02 1.91
CA ASP A 485 9.78 -23.21 1.46
C ASP A 485 10.15 -23.09 -0.03
N ASP A 486 9.25 -22.57 -0.90
CA ASP A 486 9.53 -22.31 -2.33
C ASP A 486 10.69 -21.31 -2.47
N ALA A 487 10.65 -20.21 -1.75
CA ALA A 487 11.70 -19.20 -1.78
C ALA A 487 13.02 -19.71 -1.16
N PHE A 488 12.95 -20.42 -0.04
CA PHE A 488 14.12 -21.00 0.61
C PHE A 488 14.86 -21.98 -0.32
N SER A 489 14.12 -22.79 -1.05
CA SER A 489 14.68 -23.76 -2.01
C SER A 489 15.40 -23.08 -3.17
N SER A 490 14.94 -21.89 -3.58
CA SER A 490 15.51 -21.15 -4.72
C SER A 490 16.65 -20.18 -4.33
N GLY A 491 16.61 -19.58 -3.12
CA GLY A 491 17.56 -18.53 -2.74
C GLY A 491 18.02 -18.51 -1.29
N GLY A 492 17.57 -19.47 -0.47
CA GLY A 492 17.95 -19.58 0.94
C GLY A 492 17.16 -18.66 1.86
N LYS A 493 17.64 -18.51 3.11
CA LYS A 493 16.90 -17.86 4.21
C LYS A 493 16.53 -16.41 3.92
N LYS A 494 17.48 -15.57 3.52
CA LYS A 494 17.24 -14.13 3.24
C LYS A 494 16.16 -13.95 2.16
N TYR A 495 16.21 -14.77 1.13
CA TYR A 495 15.23 -14.73 0.05
C TYR A 495 13.83 -15.14 0.55
N ALA A 496 13.75 -16.19 1.37
CA ALA A 496 12.49 -16.64 1.96
C ALA A 496 11.86 -15.60 2.89
N GLU A 497 12.67 -14.92 3.69
CA GLU A 497 12.21 -13.82 4.55
C GLU A 497 11.71 -12.62 3.73
N LEU A 498 12.45 -12.26 2.67
CA LEU A 498 12.08 -11.15 1.78
C LEU A 498 10.74 -11.42 1.08
N LEU A 499 10.53 -12.62 0.52
CA LEU A 499 9.27 -12.98 -0.16
C LEU A 499 8.11 -13.07 0.83
N SER A 500 8.33 -13.63 2.01
CA SER A 500 7.31 -13.67 3.07
C SER A 500 6.86 -12.27 3.46
N GLY A 501 7.79 -11.33 3.62
CA GLY A 501 7.49 -9.93 3.92
C GLY A 501 6.80 -9.19 2.77
N ALA A 502 7.12 -9.52 1.51
CA ALA A 502 6.60 -8.84 0.33
C ALA A 502 5.17 -9.27 -0.07
N TYR A 503 4.72 -10.47 0.30
CA TYR A 503 3.47 -11.05 -0.22
C TYR A 503 2.26 -10.14 -0.04
N ARG A 504 2.01 -9.64 1.18
CA ARG A 504 0.86 -8.76 1.45
C ARG A 504 0.94 -7.40 0.75
N HIS A 505 2.15 -6.90 0.44
CA HIS A 505 2.30 -5.68 -0.35
C HIS A 505 1.72 -5.86 -1.75
N VAL A 506 2.03 -7.01 -2.39
CA VAL A 506 1.56 -7.31 -3.75
C VAL A 506 0.05 -7.49 -3.75
N MET A 507 -0.46 -8.32 -2.85
CA MET A 507 -1.88 -8.66 -2.83
C MET A 507 -2.76 -7.46 -2.46
N ALA A 508 -2.34 -6.66 -1.47
CA ALA A 508 -3.08 -5.48 -1.01
C ALA A 508 -3.05 -4.29 -1.98
N ALA A 509 -2.30 -4.37 -3.07
CA ALA A 509 -2.32 -3.36 -4.12
C ALA A 509 -3.39 -3.62 -5.21
N HIS A 510 -4.28 -4.59 -4.99
CA HIS A 510 -5.27 -5.02 -5.99
C HIS A 510 -6.68 -5.10 -5.41
N LYS A 511 -7.66 -4.99 -6.32
CA LYS A 511 -9.08 -5.24 -6.06
C LYS A 511 -9.61 -6.34 -6.98
N LEU A 512 -10.22 -7.37 -6.39
CA LEU A 512 -10.81 -8.51 -7.10
C LEU A 512 -12.32 -8.34 -7.21
N PHE A 513 -12.87 -8.45 -8.42
CA PHE A 513 -14.31 -8.39 -8.68
C PHE A 513 -14.68 -9.19 -9.93
N GLU A 514 -15.97 -9.41 -10.13
CA GLU A 514 -16.53 -10.03 -11.33
C GLU A 514 -17.37 -8.99 -12.06
N ASP A 515 -17.21 -8.89 -13.38
CA ASP A 515 -18.00 -7.96 -14.18
C ASP A 515 -19.38 -8.54 -14.54
N LYS A 516 -20.23 -7.72 -15.18
CA LYS A 516 -21.58 -8.09 -15.61
C LYS A 516 -21.63 -9.26 -16.62
N ASP A 517 -20.53 -9.59 -17.25
CA ASP A 517 -20.40 -10.65 -18.25
C ASP A 517 -19.76 -11.92 -17.66
N GLY A 518 -19.48 -11.92 -16.35
CA GLY A 518 -18.90 -13.04 -15.60
C GLY A 518 -17.37 -13.14 -15.76
N ASN A 519 -16.69 -12.09 -16.22
CA ASN A 519 -15.24 -12.10 -16.29
C ASN A 519 -14.66 -11.81 -14.91
N LEU A 520 -13.69 -12.63 -14.48
CA LEU A 520 -12.87 -12.37 -13.33
C LEU A 520 -11.91 -11.22 -13.64
N LEU A 521 -11.95 -10.14 -12.85
CA LEU A 521 -11.11 -8.96 -13.01
C LEU A 521 -10.35 -8.69 -11.70
N TYR A 522 -9.04 -8.37 -11.83
CA TYR A 522 -8.16 -8.14 -10.70
C TYR A 522 -7.30 -6.90 -10.93
N PHE A 523 -7.80 -5.76 -10.48
CA PHE A 523 -7.22 -4.46 -10.82
C PHE A 523 -6.22 -3.98 -9.79
N SER A 524 -5.04 -3.63 -10.25
CA SER A 524 -4.04 -2.93 -9.43
C SER A 524 -4.39 -1.45 -9.26
N LYS A 525 -3.93 -0.87 -8.14
CA LYS A 525 -3.78 0.57 -7.97
C LYS A 525 -2.29 0.91 -7.98
N GLU A 526 -1.90 1.87 -8.77
CA GLU A 526 -0.55 2.42 -8.78
C GLU A 526 -0.34 3.35 -7.60
N ASN A 527 -0.04 2.75 -6.44
CA ASN A 527 0.16 3.45 -5.19
C ASN A 527 1.44 4.30 -5.21
N ASN A 528 1.38 5.48 -4.59
CA ASN A 528 2.49 6.43 -4.43
C ASN A 528 3.24 6.72 -5.74
N SER A 529 2.48 7.02 -6.78
CA SER A 529 2.93 7.43 -8.10
C SER A 529 1.85 8.34 -8.73
N ASN A 530 1.02 7.82 -9.63
CA ASN A 530 -0.03 8.58 -10.32
C ASN A 530 -1.46 8.15 -9.95
N GLY A 531 -1.61 7.06 -9.21
CA GLY A 531 -2.90 6.49 -8.82
C GLY A 531 -3.69 5.84 -9.95
N CYS A 532 -3.08 5.54 -11.08
CA CYS A 532 -3.72 4.84 -12.18
C CYS A 532 -4.24 3.47 -11.75
N VAL A 533 -5.31 3.02 -12.39
CA VAL A 533 -5.90 1.71 -12.17
C VAL A 533 -5.51 0.76 -13.29
N ASN A 534 -5.06 -0.43 -12.87
CA ASN A 534 -4.69 -1.53 -13.76
C ASN A 534 -3.63 -1.17 -14.81
N THR A 535 -2.59 -0.47 -14.34
CA THR A 535 -1.44 -0.05 -15.15
C THR A 535 -0.69 -1.28 -15.67
N VAL A 536 -0.45 -1.34 -16.98
CA VAL A 536 0.14 -2.52 -17.63
C VAL A 536 1.60 -2.70 -17.25
N ASP A 537 2.37 -1.63 -17.10
CA ASP A 537 3.77 -1.69 -16.68
C ASP A 537 3.96 -1.95 -15.17
N LEU A 538 2.85 -1.97 -14.39
CA LEU A 538 2.82 -2.57 -13.04
C LEU A 538 2.48 -4.06 -13.07
N THR A 539 1.55 -4.45 -13.94
CA THR A 539 1.17 -5.85 -14.13
C THR A 539 2.37 -6.70 -14.56
N TYR A 540 3.19 -6.18 -15.46
CA TYR A 540 4.35 -6.89 -16.00
C TYR A 540 5.39 -7.27 -14.93
N PRO A 541 5.94 -6.36 -14.12
CA PRO A 541 6.87 -6.73 -13.06
C PRO A 541 6.25 -7.59 -11.96
N SER A 542 4.96 -7.46 -11.67
CA SER A 542 4.28 -8.24 -10.63
C SER A 542 3.94 -9.68 -11.05
N ALA A 543 3.91 -9.95 -12.34
CA ALA A 543 3.44 -11.21 -12.93
C ALA A 543 4.07 -12.50 -12.37
N PRO A 544 5.37 -12.58 -12.01
CA PRO A 544 5.98 -13.81 -11.53
C PRO A 544 5.25 -14.47 -10.37
N LEU A 545 4.73 -13.70 -9.41
CA LEU A 545 3.94 -14.23 -8.30
C LEU A 545 2.67 -14.94 -8.81
N PHE A 546 1.95 -14.31 -9.71
CA PHE A 546 0.67 -14.80 -10.22
C PHE A 546 0.86 -15.99 -11.15
N LEU A 547 1.86 -15.96 -12.03
CA LEU A 547 2.24 -17.08 -12.89
C LEU A 547 2.56 -18.35 -12.10
N LEU A 548 3.14 -18.20 -10.89
CA LEU A 548 3.49 -19.31 -10.02
C LEU A 548 2.31 -19.90 -9.25
N TYR A 549 1.41 -19.06 -8.75
CA TYR A 549 0.43 -19.49 -7.76
C TYR A 549 -1.01 -19.42 -8.22
N ASN A 550 -1.37 -18.49 -9.12
CA ASN A 550 -2.70 -18.39 -9.71
C ASN A 550 -2.69 -17.56 -11.01
N PRO A 551 -2.46 -18.17 -12.19
CA PRO A 551 -2.44 -17.48 -13.48
C PRO A 551 -3.79 -16.80 -13.85
N GLU A 552 -4.92 -17.25 -13.29
CA GLU A 552 -6.22 -16.65 -13.55
C GLU A 552 -6.30 -15.19 -13.04
N LEU A 553 -5.60 -14.86 -11.96
CA LEU A 553 -5.50 -13.47 -11.49
C LEU A 553 -4.76 -12.59 -12.49
N LEU A 554 -3.69 -13.10 -13.12
CA LEU A 554 -2.98 -12.38 -14.17
C LEU A 554 -3.87 -12.18 -15.42
N LYS A 555 -4.64 -13.21 -15.82
CA LYS A 555 -5.65 -13.05 -16.88
C LYS A 555 -6.67 -11.96 -16.52
N GLY A 556 -7.09 -11.90 -15.23
CA GLY A 556 -7.98 -10.88 -14.73
C GLY A 556 -7.44 -9.45 -14.82
N MET A 557 -6.12 -9.26 -14.69
CA MET A 557 -5.48 -7.97 -14.93
C MET A 557 -5.45 -7.62 -16.42
N MET A 558 -5.18 -8.60 -17.28
CA MET A 558 -4.96 -8.36 -18.70
C MET A 558 -6.24 -8.24 -19.52
N THR A 559 -7.29 -8.98 -19.15
CA THR A 559 -8.56 -9.05 -19.93
C THR A 559 -9.15 -7.67 -20.16
N SER A 560 -9.18 -6.82 -19.16
CA SER A 560 -9.76 -5.48 -19.25
C SER A 560 -9.00 -4.54 -20.21
N ILE A 561 -7.70 -4.70 -20.35
CA ILE A 561 -6.88 -3.96 -21.33
C ILE A 561 -7.22 -4.41 -22.76
N PHE A 562 -7.40 -5.72 -22.95
CA PHE A 562 -7.88 -6.25 -24.24
C PHE A 562 -9.28 -5.74 -24.58
N ASP A 563 -10.21 -5.79 -23.63
CA ASP A 563 -11.59 -5.33 -23.82
C ASP A 563 -11.65 -3.84 -24.12
N TYR A 564 -10.86 -3.02 -23.43
CA TYR A 564 -10.73 -1.59 -23.71
C TYR A 564 -10.20 -1.36 -25.12
N SER A 565 -9.17 -2.10 -25.53
CA SER A 565 -8.56 -2.00 -26.87
C SER A 565 -9.55 -2.44 -27.98
N LEU A 566 -10.42 -3.41 -27.71
CA LEU A 566 -11.43 -3.89 -28.65
C LEU A 566 -12.72 -3.07 -28.66
N SER A 567 -12.95 -2.23 -27.66
CA SER A 567 -14.17 -1.44 -27.51
C SER A 567 -14.38 -0.34 -28.55
N GLY A 568 -13.37 -0.06 -29.38
CA GLY A 568 -13.34 1.05 -30.34
C GLY A 568 -13.01 2.41 -29.70
N ARG A 569 -12.82 2.46 -28.39
CA ARG A 569 -12.41 3.68 -27.65
C ARG A 569 -10.91 3.90 -27.67
N TRP A 570 -10.14 2.81 -27.79
CA TRP A 570 -8.71 2.84 -28.05
C TRP A 570 -8.43 2.47 -29.49
N THR A 571 -7.87 3.37 -30.26
CA THR A 571 -7.69 3.21 -31.73
C THR A 571 -6.22 3.14 -32.15
N LYS A 572 -5.30 3.15 -31.18
CA LYS A 572 -3.86 3.11 -31.44
C LYS A 572 -3.39 1.65 -31.68
N PRO A 573 -2.32 1.45 -32.48
CA PRO A 573 -1.85 0.11 -32.86
C PRO A 573 -1.00 -0.58 -31.77
N PHE A 574 -1.09 -0.14 -30.53
CA PHE A 574 -0.38 -0.66 -29.35
C PHE A 574 -1.30 -0.66 -28.13
N ALA A 575 -0.90 -1.32 -27.06
CA ALA A 575 -1.71 -1.43 -25.85
C ALA A 575 -1.81 -0.10 -25.08
N ALA A 576 -2.92 0.10 -24.36
CA ALA A 576 -3.10 1.22 -23.45
C ALA A 576 -2.25 1.04 -22.20
N HIS A 577 -1.85 2.14 -21.58
CA HIS A 577 -1.09 2.15 -20.33
C HIS A 577 -1.94 1.75 -19.12
N ASP A 578 -3.14 2.30 -18.98
CA ASP A 578 -4.04 2.13 -17.84
C ASP A 578 -5.52 2.16 -18.23
N LEU A 579 -6.40 2.04 -17.25
CA LEU A 579 -7.85 2.13 -17.44
C LEU A 579 -8.51 3.30 -16.73
N GLY A 580 -7.75 4.17 -16.08
CA GLY A 580 -8.30 5.33 -15.36
C GLY A 580 -7.54 5.65 -14.08
N THR A 581 -8.16 6.44 -13.21
CA THR A 581 -7.65 6.75 -11.86
C THR A 581 -8.47 5.99 -10.83
N TYR A 582 -7.80 5.18 -9.98
CA TYR A 582 -8.46 4.33 -8.99
C TYR A 582 -9.41 5.14 -8.08
N PRO A 583 -10.65 4.67 -7.84
CA PRO A 583 -11.25 3.39 -8.22
C PRO A 583 -12.12 3.44 -9.51
N ILE A 584 -11.88 4.40 -10.40
CA ILE A 584 -12.68 4.64 -11.62
C ILE A 584 -11.91 4.18 -12.85
N ALA A 585 -12.32 3.05 -13.41
CA ALA A 585 -11.65 2.38 -14.54
C ALA A 585 -12.49 2.52 -15.85
N ASN A 586 -12.49 3.70 -16.44
CA ASN A 586 -13.29 4.02 -17.62
C ASN A 586 -12.48 4.33 -18.89
N GLY A 587 -11.17 4.09 -18.89
CA GLY A 587 -10.24 4.29 -19.99
C GLY A 587 -9.01 5.08 -19.58
N GLN A 588 -7.94 4.99 -20.36
CA GLN A 588 -6.63 5.56 -20.08
C GLN A 588 -6.70 7.03 -19.69
N VAL A 589 -5.98 7.38 -18.62
CA VAL A 589 -5.82 8.76 -18.15
C VAL A 589 -4.37 9.23 -18.15
N TYR A 590 -3.39 8.31 -18.19
CA TYR A 590 -1.98 8.68 -18.28
C TYR A 590 -1.75 9.51 -19.53
N GLY A 591 -1.10 10.66 -19.36
CA GLY A 591 -1.01 11.68 -20.42
C GLY A 591 -0.12 11.32 -21.60
N GLU A 592 0.67 10.24 -21.47
CA GLU A 592 1.64 9.83 -22.47
C GLU A 592 1.46 8.37 -22.89
N ASP A 593 1.90 8.04 -24.10
CA ASP A 593 1.90 6.68 -24.59
C ASP A 593 3.27 6.03 -24.36
N MET A 594 3.24 4.72 -24.06
CA MET A 594 4.41 3.86 -23.98
C MET A 594 4.30 2.70 -24.98
N PRO A 595 4.36 2.97 -26.29
CA PRO A 595 3.92 2.02 -27.33
C PRO A 595 4.65 0.67 -27.29
N LEU A 596 5.98 0.69 -27.19
CA LEU A 596 6.80 -0.53 -27.18
C LEU A 596 6.74 -1.21 -25.83
N GLU A 597 6.63 -0.44 -24.75
CA GLU A 597 6.54 -0.93 -23.39
C GLU A 597 5.29 -1.79 -23.23
N GLU A 598 4.11 -1.20 -23.47
CA GLU A 598 2.85 -1.86 -23.13
C GLU A 598 2.50 -2.99 -24.09
N ALA A 599 2.79 -2.82 -25.38
CA ALA A 599 2.63 -3.92 -26.34
C ALA A 599 3.58 -5.09 -26.03
N GLY A 600 4.83 -4.79 -25.64
CA GLY A 600 5.81 -5.78 -25.23
C GLY A 600 5.40 -6.54 -23.98
N ASN A 601 4.91 -5.81 -22.97
CA ASN A 601 4.39 -6.37 -21.72
C ASN A 601 3.24 -7.35 -21.98
N MET A 602 2.21 -6.91 -22.71
CA MET A 602 1.02 -7.70 -22.98
C MET A 602 1.32 -8.95 -23.81
N LEU A 603 2.17 -8.85 -24.83
CA LEU A 603 2.55 -10.01 -25.66
C LEU A 603 3.39 -11.02 -24.88
N THR A 604 4.35 -10.57 -24.09
CA THR A 604 5.21 -11.43 -23.28
C THR A 604 4.40 -12.19 -22.23
N LEU A 605 3.53 -11.51 -21.51
CA LEU A 605 2.67 -12.14 -20.49
C LEU A 605 1.64 -13.10 -21.10
N THR A 606 1.04 -12.73 -22.26
CA THR A 606 0.12 -13.63 -22.98
C THR A 606 0.83 -14.89 -23.46
N ALA A 607 2.07 -14.77 -23.93
CA ALA A 607 2.86 -15.95 -24.32
C ALA A 607 3.14 -16.85 -23.13
N MET A 608 3.48 -16.27 -21.99
CA MET A 608 3.75 -17.03 -20.78
C MET A 608 2.50 -17.74 -20.25
N LEU A 609 1.34 -17.07 -20.25
CA LEU A 609 0.06 -17.70 -19.93
C LEU A 609 -0.27 -18.85 -20.90
N THR A 610 -0.07 -18.65 -22.20
CA THR A 610 -0.27 -19.69 -23.25
C THR A 610 0.59 -20.92 -22.99
N MET A 611 1.85 -20.72 -22.54
CA MET A 611 2.75 -21.83 -22.18
C MET A 611 2.30 -22.56 -20.92
N ILE A 612 1.84 -21.85 -19.91
CA ILE A 612 1.36 -22.42 -18.65
C ILE A 612 0.04 -23.19 -18.88
N ASP A 613 -0.89 -22.63 -19.63
CA ASP A 613 -2.16 -23.27 -19.96
C ASP A 613 -1.96 -24.50 -20.89
N GLY A 614 -0.90 -24.50 -21.68
CA GLY A 614 -0.63 -25.53 -22.67
C GLY A 614 -1.48 -25.41 -23.95
N ASP A 615 -2.26 -24.35 -24.08
CA ASP A 615 -3.07 -24.04 -25.26
C ASP A 615 -3.23 -22.53 -25.47
N ALA A 616 -3.81 -22.14 -26.61
CA ALA A 616 -4.05 -20.74 -26.96
C ALA A 616 -5.51 -20.27 -26.73
N SER A 617 -6.30 -20.96 -25.92
CA SER A 617 -7.73 -20.64 -25.75
C SER A 617 -7.94 -19.22 -25.21
N TYR A 618 -7.15 -18.78 -24.24
CA TYR A 618 -7.19 -17.41 -23.75
C TYR A 618 -6.72 -16.42 -24.81
N ALA A 619 -5.52 -16.60 -25.36
CA ALA A 619 -4.94 -15.73 -26.38
C ALA A 619 -5.78 -15.68 -27.67
N GLY A 620 -6.41 -16.80 -28.03
CA GLY A 620 -7.27 -16.94 -29.21
C GLY A 620 -8.44 -15.95 -29.27
N ARG A 621 -8.93 -15.51 -28.10
CA ARG A 621 -9.97 -14.47 -27.99
C ARG A 621 -9.51 -13.13 -28.57
N PHE A 622 -8.19 -12.88 -28.58
CA PHE A 622 -7.59 -11.59 -28.86
C PHE A 622 -6.60 -11.61 -30.03
N MET A 623 -6.52 -12.69 -30.79
CA MET A 623 -5.51 -12.90 -31.83
C MET A 623 -5.34 -11.75 -32.83
N PRO A 624 -6.41 -11.11 -33.36
CA PRO A 624 -6.25 -9.98 -34.31
C PRO A 624 -5.52 -8.80 -33.65
N LEU A 625 -5.83 -8.51 -32.38
CA LEU A 625 -5.23 -7.44 -31.60
C LEU A 625 -3.76 -7.75 -31.27
N LEU A 626 -3.49 -8.97 -30.80
CA LEU A 626 -2.11 -9.43 -30.50
C LEU A 626 -1.23 -9.38 -31.73
N ARG A 627 -1.75 -9.73 -32.91
CA ARG A 627 -1.04 -9.59 -34.20
C ARG A 627 -0.71 -8.13 -34.50
N THR A 628 -1.67 -7.22 -34.33
CA THR A 628 -1.46 -5.77 -34.52
C THR A 628 -0.31 -5.27 -33.64
N TRP A 629 -0.27 -5.67 -32.37
CA TRP A 629 0.80 -5.28 -31.44
C TRP A 629 2.14 -5.91 -31.81
N ALA A 630 2.15 -7.17 -32.25
CA ALA A 630 3.37 -7.85 -32.69
C ALA A 630 3.96 -7.24 -33.99
N ASP A 631 3.09 -6.84 -34.91
CA ASP A 631 3.50 -6.13 -36.13
C ASP A 631 4.11 -4.76 -35.78
N TYR A 632 3.47 -4.02 -34.85
CA TYR A 632 3.99 -2.74 -34.36
C TYR A 632 5.38 -2.91 -33.72
N LEU A 633 5.57 -3.90 -32.84
CA LEU A 633 6.89 -4.18 -32.26
C LEU A 633 7.92 -4.61 -33.31
N SER A 634 7.52 -5.39 -34.30
CA SER A 634 8.39 -5.84 -35.40
C SER A 634 8.91 -4.67 -36.26
N GLU A 635 8.08 -3.64 -36.44
CA GLU A 635 8.42 -2.47 -37.22
C GLU A 635 9.25 -1.45 -36.43
N HIS A 636 8.88 -1.17 -35.18
CA HIS A 636 9.43 -0.04 -34.42
C HIS A 636 10.37 -0.45 -33.29
N GLY A 637 10.44 -1.75 -32.90
CA GLY A 637 11.10 -2.21 -31.69
C GLY A 637 12.61 -2.43 -31.80
N THR A 638 13.17 -2.48 -33.01
CA THR A 638 14.63 -2.68 -33.19
C THR A 638 15.42 -1.45 -32.73
N ASP A 639 14.93 -0.26 -33.06
CA ASP A 639 15.50 1.01 -32.62
C ASP A 639 14.39 1.91 -32.06
N PRO A 640 14.17 1.86 -30.72
CA PRO A 640 13.09 2.62 -30.12
C PRO A 640 13.20 4.12 -30.31
N ALA A 641 12.11 4.74 -30.80
CA ALA A 641 11.98 6.19 -30.88
C ALA A 641 11.99 6.81 -29.46
N ASN A 642 12.09 8.13 -29.37
CA ASN A 642 12.06 8.86 -28.11
C ASN A 642 10.68 8.71 -27.41
N GLN A 643 10.61 7.85 -26.43
CA GLN A 643 9.40 7.51 -25.69
C GLN A 643 9.72 7.21 -24.23
N LEU A 644 8.69 7.15 -23.38
CA LEU A 644 8.77 6.61 -22.03
C LEU A 644 8.74 5.08 -22.07
N CYS A 645 9.16 4.47 -20.98
CA CYS A 645 9.01 3.05 -20.67
C CYS A 645 8.72 2.93 -19.16
N THR A 646 8.62 1.74 -18.63
CA THR A 646 8.39 1.50 -17.16
C THR A 646 9.37 2.25 -16.24
N ASP A 647 10.50 2.70 -16.76
CA ASP A 647 11.49 3.53 -16.07
C ASP A 647 11.25 5.04 -16.34
N ASP A 648 9.98 5.46 -16.46
CA ASP A 648 9.53 6.81 -16.81
C ASP A 648 10.01 7.89 -15.85
N PHE A 649 10.17 7.54 -14.57
CA PHE A 649 10.81 8.39 -13.54
C PHE A 649 12.24 8.81 -13.88
N ALA A 650 12.92 8.11 -14.80
CA ALA A 650 14.24 8.46 -15.33
C ALA A 650 14.18 9.23 -16.64
N GLY A 651 12.98 9.56 -17.13
CA GLY A 651 12.72 10.35 -18.33
C GLY A 651 12.73 9.57 -19.64
N ARG A 652 12.37 10.25 -20.71
CA ARG A 652 12.31 9.70 -22.07
C ARG A 652 13.69 9.34 -22.60
N LEU A 653 13.76 8.25 -23.35
CA LEU A 653 14.96 7.82 -24.07
C LEU A 653 14.61 7.37 -25.49
N ALA A 654 15.36 7.91 -26.48
CA ALA A 654 15.49 7.27 -27.77
C ALA A 654 16.59 6.22 -27.74
N HIS A 655 16.54 5.27 -28.66
CA HIS A 655 17.57 4.23 -28.81
C HIS A 655 17.79 3.35 -27.58
N ASN A 656 16.76 3.18 -26.74
CA ASN A 656 16.83 2.47 -25.46
C ASN A 656 17.06 0.96 -25.69
N CYS A 657 18.25 0.48 -25.31
CA CYS A 657 18.66 -0.91 -25.51
C CYS A 657 17.79 -1.91 -24.76
N ASN A 658 17.33 -1.62 -23.52
CA ASN A 658 16.51 -2.54 -22.76
C ASN A 658 15.05 -2.56 -23.25
N LEU A 659 14.53 -1.45 -23.74
CA LEU A 659 13.22 -1.38 -24.39
C LEU A 659 13.20 -2.17 -25.70
N ALA A 660 14.30 -2.14 -26.46
CA ALA A 660 14.45 -2.99 -27.64
C ALA A 660 14.45 -4.49 -27.29
N VAL A 661 15.10 -4.89 -26.18
CA VAL A 661 15.00 -6.28 -25.64
C VAL A 661 13.55 -6.65 -25.36
N LYS A 662 12.77 -5.78 -24.72
CA LYS A 662 11.32 -6.01 -24.47
C LYS A 662 10.56 -6.24 -25.79
N ALA A 663 10.77 -5.40 -26.78
CA ALA A 663 10.12 -5.55 -28.09
C ALA A 663 10.50 -6.88 -28.76
N ILE A 664 11.78 -7.27 -28.73
CA ILE A 664 12.27 -8.56 -29.25
C ILE A 664 11.55 -9.73 -28.55
N MET A 665 11.45 -9.67 -27.22
CA MET A 665 10.76 -10.72 -26.45
C MET A 665 9.26 -10.75 -26.73
N GLY A 666 8.61 -9.60 -26.91
CA GLY A 666 7.19 -9.52 -27.31
C GLY A 666 6.94 -10.17 -28.69
N VAL A 667 7.80 -9.92 -29.68
CA VAL A 667 7.72 -10.55 -31.02
C VAL A 667 7.96 -12.07 -30.92
N ALA A 668 8.94 -12.50 -30.15
CA ALA A 668 9.18 -13.93 -29.89
C ALA A 668 7.99 -14.56 -29.15
N GLY A 669 7.40 -13.85 -28.20
CA GLY A 669 6.21 -14.30 -27.48
C GLY A 669 5.03 -14.55 -28.43
N PHE A 670 4.80 -13.65 -29.39
CA PHE A 670 3.73 -13.85 -30.37
C PHE A 670 3.97 -15.05 -31.29
N SER A 671 5.23 -15.42 -31.55
CA SER A 671 5.56 -16.69 -32.22
C SER A 671 5.04 -17.90 -31.44
N PHE A 672 5.24 -17.94 -30.12
CA PHE A 672 4.72 -19.04 -29.27
C PHE A 672 3.18 -19.08 -29.27
N ILE A 673 2.53 -17.92 -29.14
CA ILE A 673 1.07 -17.79 -29.19
C ILE A 673 0.54 -18.32 -30.54
N SER A 674 1.16 -17.91 -31.65
CA SER A 674 0.78 -18.33 -33.01
C SER A 674 0.91 -19.84 -33.18
N ARG A 675 2.00 -20.44 -32.68
CA ARG A 675 2.22 -21.89 -32.73
C ARG A 675 1.18 -22.67 -31.95
N ALA A 676 0.88 -22.20 -30.71
CA ALA A 676 -0.15 -22.81 -29.88
C ALA A 676 -1.55 -22.70 -30.52
N ALA A 677 -1.80 -21.62 -31.28
CA ALA A 677 -3.03 -21.41 -32.05
C ALA A 677 -3.08 -22.20 -33.38
N GLY A 678 -2.04 -22.95 -33.73
CA GLY A 678 -1.95 -23.76 -34.95
C GLY A 678 -1.48 -23.02 -36.20
N ASP A 679 -1.08 -21.75 -36.09
CA ASP A 679 -0.52 -20.95 -37.20
C ASP A 679 1.01 -21.06 -37.21
N ALA A 680 1.51 -22.19 -37.77
CA ALA A 680 2.94 -22.48 -37.82
C ALA A 680 3.73 -21.49 -38.69
N ASP A 681 3.14 -21.04 -39.79
CA ASP A 681 3.78 -20.08 -40.72
C ASP A 681 3.97 -18.71 -40.03
N ALA A 682 2.97 -18.24 -39.29
CA ALA A 682 3.13 -17.03 -38.48
C ALA A 682 4.19 -17.24 -37.38
N ALA A 683 4.15 -18.37 -36.68
CA ALA A 683 5.11 -18.68 -35.64
C ALA A 683 6.56 -18.61 -36.14
N ASP A 684 6.83 -19.28 -37.27
CA ASP A 684 8.18 -19.28 -37.85
C ASP A 684 8.62 -17.88 -38.35
N ARG A 685 7.70 -17.11 -38.93
CA ARG A 685 7.96 -15.76 -39.39
C ARG A 685 8.32 -14.80 -38.27
N TYR A 686 7.52 -14.79 -37.16
CA TYR A 686 7.80 -13.88 -36.03
C TYR A 686 9.03 -14.33 -35.24
N MET A 687 9.30 -15.61 -35.10
CA MET A 687 10.54 -16.08 -34.49
C MET A 687 11.78 -15.71 -35.34
N ALA A 688 11.70 -15.85 -36.66
CA ALA A 688 12.78 -15.38 -37.56
C ALA A 688 12.99 -13.86 -37.39
N ARG A 689 11.92 -13.08 -37.34
CA ARG A 689 12.00 -11.64 -37.12
C ARG A 689 12.63 -11.29 -35.78
N ALA A 690 12.23 -11.93 -34.67
CA ALA A 690 12.83 -11.74 -33.35
C ALA A 690 14.35 -12.00 -33.37
N ARG A 691 14.80 -13.07 -34.08
CA ARG A 691 16.22 -13.37 -34.27
C ARG A 691 16.97 -12.30 -35.05
N GLU A 692 16.39 -11.78 -36.11
CA GLU A 692 16.95 -10.66 -36.86
C GLU A 692 17.11 -9.42 -35.99
N MET A 693 16.07 -9.09 -35.23
CA MET A 693 16.11 -7.96 -34.29
C MET A 693 17.19 -8.13 -33.21
N ALA A 694 17.34 -9.34 -32.67
CA ALA A 694 18.35 -9.65 -31.65
C ALA A 694 19.78 -9.57 -32.18
N VAL A 695 20.01 -10.00 -33.42
CA VAL A 695 21.31 -9.86 -34.11
C VAL A 695 21.65 -8.39 -34.33
N GLN A 696 20.68 -7.58 -34.76
CA GLN A 696 20.88 -6.16 -34.94
C GLN A 696 21.14 -5.46 -33.62
N TRP A 697 20.36 -5.84 -32.56
CA TRP A 697 20.55 -5.33 -31.22
C TRP A 697 21.95 -5.61 -30.66
N GLU A 698 22.49 -6.85 -30.85
CA GLU A 698 23.84 -7.21 -30.40
C GLU A 698 24.90 -6.29 -31.05
N LYS A 699 24.71 -5.98 -32.33
CA LYS A 699 25.63 -5.13 -33.09
C LYS A 699 25.59 -3.67 -32.59
N ASP A 700 24.41 -3.14 -32.33
CA ASP A 700 24.23 -1.72 -32.03
C ASP A 700 24.42 -1.40 -30.54
N ALA A 701 24.00 -2.33 -29.65
CA ALA A 701 24.09 -2.14 -28.21
C ALA A 701 25.46 -2.45 -27.63
N ARG A 702 26.28 -3.29 -28.28
CA ARG A 702 27.56 -3.77 -27.72
C ARG A 702 28.56 -2.64 -27.50
N ASP A 703 29.20 -2.65 -26.32
CA ASP A 703 30.29 -1.73 -25.96
C ASP A 703 31.35 -2.48 -25.14
N GLY A 704 32.27 -3.14 -25.84
CA GLY A 704 33.32 -3.96 -25.23
C GLY A 704 32.79 -5.15 -24.44
N ASP A 705 32.89 -5.03 -23.12
CA ASP A 705 32.51 -6.07 -22.14
C ASP A 705 31.05 -5.95 -21.59
N HIS A 706 30.28 -4.99 -22.09
CA HIS A 706 28.88 -4.75 -21.66
C HIS A 706 28.02 -4.23 -22.81
N TYR A 707 26.75 -3.91 -22.53
CA TYR A 707 25.83 -3.27 -23.48
C TYR A 707 25.37 -1.92 -22.97
N LYS A 708 25.26 -0.96 -23.91
CA LYS A 708 24.93 0.45 -23.66
C LYS A 708 23.52 0.61 -23.05
N LEU A 709 23.28 1.77 -22.46
CA LEU A 709 21.93 2.24 -22.10
C LEU A 709 21.13 2.57 -23.37
N THR A 710 21.73 3.36 -24.28
CA THR A 710 21.19 3.71 -25.59
C THR A 710 22.26 3.50 -26.67
N TYR A 711 21.84 3.15 -27.89
CA TYR A 711 22.78 2.80 -29.00
C TYR A 711 23.78 3.89 -29.31
N ASP A 712 23.39 5.16 -29.16
CA ASP A 712 24.16 6.36 -29.50
C ASP A 712 25.11 6.84 -28.39
N ARG A 713 25.11 6.19 -27.19
CA ARG A 713 25.91 6.67 -26.04
C ARG A 713 26.92 5.62 -25.55
N PRO A 714 28.12 5.58 -26.12
CA PRO A 714 29.21 4.73 -25.65
C PRO A 714 29.59 5.02 -24.19
N GLY A 715 30.05 3.99 -23.46
CA GLY A 715 30.42 4.06 -22.02
C GLY A 715 29.25 4.06 -21.05
N THR A 716 28.00 4.04 -21.56
CA THR A 716 26.80 3.92 -20.72
C THR A 716 26.38 2.46 -20.55
N TRP A 717 25.58 2.16 -19.53
CA TRP A 717 25.04 0.82 -19.28
C TRP A 717 23.68 0.93 -18.58
N SER A 718 22.89 -0.14 -18.65
CA SER A 718 21.65 -0.31 -17.87
C SER A 718 21.41 -1.77 -17.57
N GLN A 719 20.57 -2.06 -16.57
CA GLN A 719 20.07 -3.41 -16.33
C GLN A 719 19.27 -3.89 -17.56
N LYS A 720 19.54 -5.10 -18.05
CA LYS A 720 18.84 -5.74 -19.17
C LYS A 720 17.87 -6.82 -18.69
N TYR A 721 17.11 -6.48 -17.63
CA TYR A 721 16.21 -7.40 -16.92
C TYR A 721 15.21 -8.12 -17.86
N ASN A 722 14.82 -7.49 -18.96
CA ASN A 722 13.93 -8.12 -19.94
C ASN A 722 14.50 -9.38 -20.61
N MET A 723 15.82 -9.61 -20.54
CA MET A 723 16.45 -10.85 -21.07
C MET A 723 16.07 -12.10 -20.28
N VAL A 724 15.50 -11.96 -19.08
CA VAL A 724 15.10 -13.10 -18.26
C VAL A 724 14.10 -14.03 -18.97
N TRP A 725 13.29 -13.50 -19.89
CA TRP A 725 12.33 -14.28 -20.68
C TRP A 725 13.03 -15.17 -21.70
N ASP A 726 14.16 -14.74 -22.27
CA ASP A 726 14.96 -15.59 -23.15
C ASP A 726 15.45 -16.84 -22.41
N LEU A 727 15.89 -16.66 -21.16
CA LEU A 727 16.28 -17.76 -20.28
C LEU A 727 15.08 -18.67 -19.96
N LEU A 728 13.94 -18.11 -19.58
CA LEU A 728 12.71 -18.85 -19.24
C LEU A 728 12.21 -19.67 -20.44
N TRP A 729 12.19 -19.10 -21.62
CA TRP A 729 11.67 -19.74 -22.84
C TRP A 729 12.71 -20.60 -23.56
N LYS A 730 13.99 -20.56 -23.13
CA LYS A 730 15.10 -21.32 -23.72
C LYS A 730 15.22 -21.06 -25.22
N THR A 731 15.06 -19.80 -25.64
CA THR A 731 15.04 -19.41 -27.05
C THR A 731 16.42 -19.13 -27.64
N ASP A 732 17.39 -18.82 -26.78
CA ASP A 732 18.77 -18.45 -27.15
C ASP A 732 18.80 -17.40 -28.28
N LEU A 733 17.96 -16.36 -28.06
CA LEU A 733 17.80 -15.29 -29.03
C LEU A 733 19.00 -14.35 -29.07
N PHE A 734 19.57 -14.03 -27.88
CA PHE A 734 20.66 -13.08 -27.78
C PHE A 734 22.00 -13.77 -27.98
N PRO A 735 22.71 -13.49 -29.12
CA PRO A 735 23.92 -14.21 -29.51
C PRO A 735 25.13 -13.85 -28.65
N ASN A 736 26.22 -14.60 -28.87
CA ASN A 736 27.55 -14.34 -28.31
C ASN A 736 27.63 -14.30 -26.79
N GLY A 737 26.71 -14.98 -26.09
CA GLY A 737 26.67 -15.00 -24.61
C GLY A 737 26.34 -13.63 -23.99
N ALA A 738 25.44 -12.88 -24.61
CA ALA A 738 25.07 -11.53 -24.20
C ALA A 738 24.63 -11.46 -22.73
N MET A 739 23.75 -12.37 -22.28
CA MET A 739 23.30 -12.42 -20.89
C MET A 739 24.47 -12.66 -19.91
N ALA A 740 25.36 -13.58 -20.19
CA ALA A 740 26.52 -13.86 -19.33
C ALA A 740 27.49 -12.66 -19.26
N ARG A 741 27.64 -11.94 -20.38
CA ARG A 741 28.43 -10.70 -20.44
C ARG A 741 27.83 -9.61 -19.56
N GLU A 742 26.52 -9.38 -19.65
CA GLU A 742 25.82 -8.41 -18.82
C GLU A 742 25.96 -8.76 -17.34
N MET A 743 25.71 -10.00 -16.95
CA MET A 743 25.85 -10.44 -15.56
C MET A 743 27.26 -10.22 -15.03
N ALA A 744 28.31 -10.51 -15.81
CA ALA A 744 29.69 -10.24 -15.41
C ALA A 744 29.98 -8.75 -15.25
N SER A 745 29.35 -7.92 -16.11
CA SER A 745 29.54 -6.47 -16.10
C SER A 745 28.87 -5.79 -14.90
N TYR A 746 27.82 -6.39 -14.32
CA TYR A 746 27.09 -5.80 -13.20
C TYR A 746 27.82 -5.93 -11.86
N ALA A 747 28.59 -6.99 -11.64
CA ALA A 747 29.28 -7.25 -10.38
C ALA A 747 30.11 -6.05 -9.86
N PRO A 748 30.96 -5.40 -10.65
CA PRO A 748 31.74 -4.24 -10.21
C PRO A 748 30.93 -2.93 -10.10
N ARG A 749 29.65 -2.94 -10.52
CA ARG A 749 28.74 -1.78 -10.50
C ARG A 749 27.77 -1.80 -9.34
N GLN A 750 27.78 -2.86 -8.54
CA GLN A 750 26.96 -2.97 -7.33
C GLN A 750 27.36 -1.89 -6.30
N ASN A 751 26.36 -1.21 -5.77
CA ASN A 751 26.47 -0.36 -4.60
C ASN A 751 26.09 -1.14 -3.33
N ARG A 752 26.19 -0.51 -2.16
CA ARG A 752 25.91 -1.16 -0.87
C ARG A 752 24.50 -1.80 -0.84
N TYR A 753 23.50 -1.16 -1.44
CA TYR A 753 22.10 -1.56 -1.36
C TYR A 753 21.50 -1.96 -2.72
N GLY A 754 22.33 -2.42 -3.62
CA GLY A 754 21.93 -3.00 -4.89
C GLY A 754 22.58 -2.40 -6.13
N LEU A 755 22.26 -2.98 -7.26
CA LEU A 755 22.70 -2.50 -8.57
C LEU A 755 21.85 -1.29 -8.98
N PRO A 756 22.44 -0.13 -9.32
CA PRO A 756 21.70 0.97 -9.93
C PRO A 756 20.96 0.52 -11.19
N LEU A 757 19.88 1.21 -11.55
CA LEU A 757 19.12 0.94 -12.76
C LEU A 757 19.99 1.05 -14.01
N ASP A 758 20.79 2.12 -14.05
CA ASP A 758 21.68 2.43 -15.17
C ASP A 758 22.76 3.44 -14.75
N SER A 759 23.58 3.83 -15.73
CA SER A 759 24.73 4.73 -15.54
C SER A 759 24.39 6.21 -15.26
N ARG A 760 23.10 6.60 -15.25
CA ARG A 760 22.68 7.99 -15.06
C ARG A 760 22.61 8.43 -13.62
N ALA A 761 22.23 7.51 -12.70
CA ALA A 761 22.00 7.81 -11.29
C ALA A 761 22.25 6.60 -10.39
N THR A 762 22.14 6.81 -9.07
CA THR A 762 22.37 5.77 -8.05
C THR A 762 21.10 5.09 -7.58
N PHE A 763 19.94 5.44 -8.13
CA PHE A 763 18.68 4.78 -7.78
C PHE A 763 18.49 3.45 -8.53
N ALA A 764 17.68 2.59 -7.95
CA ALA A 764 17.24 1.33 -8.56
C ALA A 764 15.80 0.99 -8.22
N LYS A 765 15.20 0.16 -9.08
CA LYS A 765 13.96 -0.55 -8.82
C LYS A 765 14.29 -1.93 -8.28
N SER A 766 13.78 -2.23 -7.09
CA SER A 766 14.08 -3.48 -6.38
C SER A 766 13.56 -4.73 -7.09
N ASP A 767 12.44 -4.62 -7.79
CA ASP A 767 11.89 -5.66 -8.66
C ASP A 767 12.83 -5.98 -9.83
N TRP A 768 13.40 -4.96 -10.50
CA TRP A 768 14.34 -5.17 -11.59
C TRP A 768 15.68 -5.75 -11.13
N ILE A 769 16.12 -5.40 -9.91
CA ILE A 769 17.29 -6.06 -9.32
C ILE A 769 17.06 -7.57 -9.20
N MET A 770 15.88 -8.00 -8.73
CA MET A 770 15.56 -9.42 -8.59
C MET A 770 15.35 -10.12 -9.93
N TRP A 771 14.79 -9.46 -10.95
CA TRP A 771 14.70 -10.00 -12.30
C TRP A 771 16.09 -10.20 -12.88
N THR A 772 16.96 -9.20 -12.73
CA THR A 772 18.36 -9.29 -13.17
C THR A 772 19.11 -10.42 -12.45
N ALA A 773 18.94 -10.53 -11.12
CA ALA A 773 19.53 -11.62 -10.34
C ALA A 773 19.10 -13.02 -10.83
N ALA A 774 17.82 -13.15 -11.23
CA ALA A 774 17.26 -14.42 -11.71
C ALA A 774 17.81 -14.87 -13.06
N MET A 775 18.49 -14.01 -13.81
CA MET A 775 19.18 -14.38 -15.05
C MET A 775 20.37 -15.32 -14.82
N SER A 776 20.89 -15.42 -13.59
CA SER A 776 21.98 -16.33 -13.23
C SER A 776 21.47 -17.63 -12.61
N SER A 777 22.08 -18.75 -13.02
CA SER A 777 21.95 -20.04 -12.34
C SER A 777 22.99 -20.24 -11.22
N ASP A 778 24.02 -19.41 -11.18
CA ASP A 778 25.04 -19.45 -10.15
C ASP A 778 24.53 -18.84 -8.85
N ALA A 779 24.60 -19.65 -7.77
CA ALA A 779 24.06 -19.26 -6.47
C ALA A 779 24.86 -18.11 -5.81
N GLU A 780 26.16 -18.00 -6.10
CA GLU A 780 26.99 -16.91 -5.60
C GLU A 780 26.66 -15.60 -6.31
N MET A 781 26.52 -15.65 -7.63
CA MET A 781 26.06 -14.52 -8.42
C MET A 781 24.66 -14.07 -7.96
N PHE A 782 23.72 -14.98 -7.77
CA PHE A 782 22.39 -14.62 -7.27
C PHE A 782 22.46 -13.90 -5.91
N ARG A 783 23.24 -14.44 -4.97
CA ARG A 783 23.44 -13.81 -3.66
C ARG A 783 24.07 -12.43 -3.74
N SER A 784 24.94 -12.18 -4.70
CA SER A 784 25.56 -10.87 -4.87
C SER A 784 24.56 -9.74 -5.18
N PHE A 785 23.37 -10.08 -5.70
CA PHE A 785 22.24 -9.16 -5.87
C PHE A 785 21.27 -9.18 -4.69
N LEU A 786 20.99 -10.38 -4.17
CA LEU A 786 20.04 -10.57 -3.09
C LEU A 786 20.50 -9.92 -1.79
N ASP A 787 21.77 -10.10 -1.41
CA ASP A 787 22.29 -9.61 -0.12
C ASP A 787 22.20 -8.07 0.00
N PRO A 788 22.61 -7.27 -1.00
CA PRO A 788 22.41 -5.82 -0.95
C PRO A 788 20.95 -5.40 -0.92
N LEU A 789 20.07 -6.10 -1.63
CA LEU A 789 18.64 -5.81 -1.61
C LEU A 789 18.00 -6.16 -0.27
N TYR A 790 18.40 -7.27 0.34
CA TYR A 790 17.98 -7.64 1.70
C TYR A 790 18.44 -6.59 2.72
N ASP A 791 19.70 -6.15 2.62
CA ASP A 791 20.26 -5.12 3.48
C ASP A 791 19.53 -3.78 3.28
N TYR A 792 19.10 -3.44 2.03
CA TYR A 792 18.25 -2.28 1.78
C TYR A 792 16.95 -2.36 2.58
N VAL A 793 16.18 -3.43 2.46
CA VAL A 793 14.90 -3.59 3.15
C VAL A 793 15.08 -3.58 4.66
N ASN A 794 16.15 -4.21 5.14
CA ASN A 794 16.46 -4.37 6.56
C ASN A 794 16.94 -3.05 7.22
N GLU A 795 17.72 -2.24 6.50
CA GLU A 795 18.41 -1.08 7.07
C GLU A 795 17.78 0.27 6.68
N THR A 796 16.85 0.31 5.74
CA THR A 796 16.26 1.57 5.28
C THR A 796 15.72 2.41 6.43
N PRO A 797 16.05 3.72 6.47
CA PRO A 797 15.45 4.65 7.43
C PRO A 797 14.02 5.06 7.02
N SER A 798 13.61 4.77 5.80
CA SER A 798 12.27 5.11 5.28
C SER A 798 11.24 4.15 5.86
N ARG A 799 10.34 4.68 6.70
CA ARG A 799 9.35 3.90 7.46
C ARG A 799 8.01 3.86 6.73
N VAL A 800 8.01 3.24 5.55
CA VAL A 800 6.84 3.01 4.69
C VAL A 800 6.77 1.54 4.30
N PRO A 801 5.65 1.01 3.79
CA PRO A 801 5.65 -0.28 3.10
C PRO A 801 6.76 -0.30 2.06
N ILE A 802 7.37 -1.48 1.79
CA ILE A 802 8.56 -1.58 0.94
C ILE A 802 8.43 -0.68 -0.29
N SER A 803 9.40 0.24 -0.46
CA SER A 803 9.54 1.05 -1.67
C SER A 803 10.28 0.23 -2.74
N ASP A 804 9.75 0.25 -3.94
CA ASP A 804 10.42 -0.38 -5.08
C ASP A 804 11.49 0.54 -5.70
N LEU A 805 11.41 1.85 -5.47
CA LEU A 805 12.39 2.83 -5.95
C LEU A 805 13.22 3.40 -4.78
N HIS A 806 14.52 3.07 -4.74
CA HIS A 806 15.42 3.49 -3.66
C HIS A 806 16.80 3.91 -4.17
N ASP A 807 17.51 4.68 -3.36
CA ASP A 807 18.92 5.02 -3.62
C ASP A 807 19.84 3.90 -3.11
N THR A 808 20.66 3.36 -4.01
CA THR A 808 21.50 2.19 -3.75
C THR A 808 22.72 2.46 -2.87
N ASN A 809 23.03 3.73 -2.55
CA ASN A 809 24.10 4.10 -1.62
C ASN A 809 23.57 4.34 -0.19
N THR A 810 22.35 4.93 -0.05
CA THR A 810 21.83 5.42 1.23
C THR A 810 20.69 4.59 1.78
N SER A 811 20.15 3.65 1.04
CA SER A 811 18.92 2.87 1.34
C SER A 811 17.65 3.71 1.53
N ARG A 812 17.67 5.01 1.22
CA ARG A 812 16.46 5.85 1.32
C ARG A 812 15.53 5.59 0.14
N MET A 813 14.22 5.56 0.41
CA MET A 813 13.25 5.61 -0.68
C MET A 813 13.37 6.92 -1.44
N ILE A 814 13.08 6.86 -2.74
CA ILE A 814 12.93 8.03 -3.60
C ILE A 814 11.45 8.30 -3.88
N GLY A 815 10.64 7.25 -3.80
CA GLY A 815 9.20 7.27 -4.01
C GLY A 815 8.70 5.85 -4.25
N MET A 816 7.47 5.70 -4.75
CA MET A 816 6.94 4.44 -5.26
C MET A 816 6.96 3.30 -4.23
N TYR A 817 6.08 3.33 -3.25
CA TYR A 817 5.96 2.29 -2.24
C TYR A 817 4.55 1.70 -2.18
N ALA A 818 4.40 0.57 -1.48
CA ALA A 818 3.15 -0.18 -1.37
C ALA A 818 2.58 -0.63 -2.72
N ARG A 819 3.45 -0.85 -3.71
CA ARG A 819 3.06 -1.22 -5.09
C ARG A 819 3.15 -2.73 -5.31
N SER A 820 2.36 -3.21 -6.29
CA SER A 820 2.34 -4.62 -6.68
C SER A 820 3.63 -5.11 -7.34
N VAL A 821 4.45 -4.23 -7.87
CA VAL A 821 5.63 -4.55 -8.70
C VAL A 821 6.64 -5.48 -7.99
N ILE A 822 6.68 -5.44 -6.65
CA ILE A 822 7.54 -6.37 -5.89
C ILE A 822 7.10 -7.84 -5.97
N GLY A 823 6.00 -8.15 -6.65
CA GLY A 823 5.68 -9.50 -7.14
C GLY A 823 6.78 -10.06 -8.05
N GLY A 824 7.58 -9.19 -8.63
CA GLY A 824 8.80 -9.52 -9.37
C GLY A 824 9.88 -10.22 -8.55
N TYR A 825 9.83 -10.11 -7.22
CA TYR A 825 10.75 -10.86 -6.36
C TYR A 825 10.64 -12.38 -6.55
N TRP A 826 9.50 -12.90 -7.01
CA TRP A 826 9.30 -14.32 -7.31
C TRP A 826 9.92 -14.80 -8.64
N MET A 827 10.57 -13.92 -9.41
CA MET A 827 11.14 -14.29 -10.71
C MET A 827 12.14 -15.46 -10.59
N LYS A 828 12.98 -15.49 -9.55
CA LYS A 828 13.93 -16.60 -9.36
C LYS A 828 13.22 -17.93 -9.10
N VAL A 829 12.14 -17.93 -8.29
CA VAL A 829 11.32 -19.12 -8.07
C VAL A 829 10.69 -19.59 -9.38
N LEU A 830 10.19 -18.65 -10.19
CA LEU A 830 9.60 -18.95 -11.51
C LEU A 830 10.64 -19.59 -12.45
N VAL A 831 11.82 -18.99 -12.56
CA VAL A 831 12.93 -19.53 -13.37
C VAL A 831 13.32 -20.95 -12.93
N ASP A 832 13.46 -21.17 -11.64
CA ASP A 832 13.87 -22.49 -11.12
C ASP A 832 12.79 -23.56 -11.31
N ARG A 833 11.52 -23.18 -11.24
CA ARG A 833 10.39 -24.11 -11.46
C ARG A 833 10.23 -24.51 -12.93
N MET A 834 10.63 -23.65 -13.88
CA MET A 834 10.51 -23.89 -15.30
C MET A 834 11.77 -24.54 -15.92
N ARG A 835 12.85 -24.64 -15.18
CA ARG A 835 14.06 -25.40 -15.58
C ARG A 835 13.82 -26.89 -15.52
#